data_3eee43ba0138f70c65623e50732c4818
#
_entry.id   3eee43ba0138f70c65623e50732c4818
#
_cell.length_a   1.000
_cell.length_b   1.000
_cell.length_c   1.000
_cell.angle_alpha   90.00
_cell.angle_beta   90.00
_cell.angle_gamma   90.00
#
_symmetry.space_group_name_H-M   'P 1'
#
loop_
_entity.id
_entity.type
_entity.pdbx_description
1 polymer ?
#
loop_
_entity_poly.entity_id
_entity_poly.type
_entity_poly.pdbx_seq_one_letter_code
_entity_poly.pdbx_strand_id
1 'polypeptide(L)'
;MKSAYCAAIFLCSAMLWLQGKKKACGIDKNRYLKTAVGYGLTRFLLPVIAQQSMKGSVTVLAMDLVICGLVFYLLKRDSEQSYVAESLFFYVWNPVPAMAALSQEKNRMVVIWLSVLIFVWMVRCTEKNAEKDMDSDKSSGVAYSYRLWSLSGVLWIWGRDIAGQSIRQYIAGDGAYPVLLLLSVIAGIAAVLCAGWVMLGKTCRRRKLLVGSPDEKKSDRWSGKDWCMMLGLTLLFGMLAFVHLGSTRAPQSGYRFEKGDSGKQEMILYFDQSVTIRTLEIYLGVKEKRSFTLFVPNAAGDGWDQISEPVNVKSVFCWNSLPVNYRTYALAIISQDDIADVMEIVILDQDGQRVLPKNAERYPEAFDEQELFPEYRTYEYEMMFDEVYHARTAYEITHGLSIYEITHPPLGKCLMSLGIRAFGMTPFGWRVVCALFGTMMVPLCYVFMWAVSRNSWISAFTTALLVFDFMHFTLSRIGTIDIIVACFILLTFYLMYLVLKRLKHGIDRCTVLLMILNGCAAGAAMATKWTGVYAGAGIALMFFLFLMREYIPAHGKRDILTLFGICVAAYLCIPAVIYVLSYLSYPMQPGEHLLKKMWDNQVLMLTYHESTVFDHPYSSEWYEWIWMKRPLLDAYTTLPDGKISVVATFGNPLIWWAGIPAFFFNLYQWQVKKDERTGYLCICYLTMLVPWLFIHRTVFIYQYFVCSIVLILLLGNTCRFLKHAKKAMTLYLVVAGIVFVCFYPVISGAPVDRSFSGQWLKWLSSWPLS
;
A
#
# COMPACT_ATOMS: atom_id res chain seq x y z
N MET A 1 26.70 1.56 30.66
CA MET A 1 25.90 2.71 30.16
C MET A 1 24.40 2.38 30.05
N LYS A 2 23.99 1.27 29.41
CA LYS A 2 22.55 0.89 29.30
C LYS A 2 21.85 0.77 30.67
N SER A 3 22.48 0.15 31.64
CA SER A 3 21.92 -0.03 32.99
C SER A 3 21.78 1.33 33.76
N ALA A 4 22.75 2.25 33.63
CA ALA A 4 22.69 3.56 34.24
C ALA A 4 21.59 4.46 33.61
N TYR A 5 21.38 4.31 32.32
CA TYR A 5 20.29 4.97 31.59
C TYR A 5 18.90 4.54 32.08
N CYS A 6 18.71 3.24 32.30
CA CYS A 6 17.47 2.71 32.83
C CYS A 6 17.19 3.09 34.25
N ALA A 7 18.25 3.09 35.08
CA ALA A 7 18.14 3.57 36.43
C ALA A 7 17.75 5.07 36.47
N ALA A 8 18.32 5.88 35.59
CA ALA A 8 17.97 7.30 35.48
C ALA A 8 16.51 7.51 35.02
N ILE A 9 16.04 6.78 34.02
CA ILE A 9 14.64 6.83 33.57
C ILE A 9 13.69 6.36 34.68
N PHE A 10 14.03 5.25 35.35
CA PHE A 10 13.24 4.75 36.47
C PHE A 10 13.15 5.75 37.62
N LEU A 11 14.28 6.34 38.02
CA LEU A 11 14.31 7.35 39.06
C LEU A 11 13.54 8.61 38.68
N CYS A 12 13.70 9.13 37.49
CA CYS A 12 12.94 10.29 37.00
C CYS A 12 11.43 10.01 36.99
N SER A 13 11.02 8.82 36.48
CA SER A 13 9.61 8.41 36.43
C SER A 13 9.04 8.25 37.85
N ALA A 14 9.80 7.62 38.76
CA ALA A 14 9.39 7.43 40.15
C ALA A 14 9.30 8.78 40.90
N MET A 15 10.24 9.71 40.68
CA MET A 15 10.22 11.06 41.29
C MET A 15 9.01 11.88 40.79
N LEU A 16 8.68 11.79 39.53
CA LEU A 16 7.53 12.47 38.96
C LEU A 16 6.21 11.90 39.49
N TRP A 17 6.14 10.58 39.65
CA TRP A 17 4.99 9.91 40.24
C TRP A 17 4.80 10.32 41.71
N LEU A 18 5.90 10.37 42.50
CA LEU A 18 5.88 10.79 43.89
C LEU A 18 5.50 12.29 44.07
N GLN A 19 5.87 13.14 43.10
CA GLN A 19 5.49 14.55 43.10
C GLN A 19 4.00 14.76 42.76
N GLY A 20 3.47 13.95 41.83
CA GLY A 20 2.02 13.91 41.51
C GLY A 20 1.17 13.50 42.70
N LYS A 21 1.68 12.58 43.56
CA LYS A 21 1.00 12.08 44.75
C LYS A 21 0.85 13.11 45.90
N LYS A 22 1.66 14.17 45.93
CA LYS A 22 1.65 15.19 47.01
C LYS A 22 0.61 16.30 46.83
N LYS A 23 -0.04 16.39 45.67
CA LYS A 23 -1.16 17.34 45.44
C LYS A 23 -2.36 16.59 44.95
N ALA A 24 -3.32 16.36 45.82
CA ALA A 24 -4.68 16.01 45.40
C ALA A 24 -5.20 17.13 44.51
N CYS A 25 -5.72 16.77 43.32
CA CYS A 25 -6.27 17.64 42.30
C CYS A 25 -5.29 18.59 41.58
N GLY A 26 -4.67 18.12 40.53
CA GLY A 26 -4.15 18.94 39.44
C GLY A 26 -2.62 18.87 39.23
N ILE A 27 -2.22 18.32 38.12
CA ILE A 27 -0.86 18.40 37.61
C ILE A 27 -0.59 19.86 37.25
N ASP A 28 0.45 20.48 37.88
CA ASP A 28 0.90 21.84 37.53
C ASP A 28 1.42 21.83 36.05
N LYS A 29 0.66 22.51 35.19
CA LYS A 29 0.93 22.59 33.74
C LYS A 29 2.34 23.04 33.41
N ASN A 30 2.90 23.97 34.13
CA ASN A 30 4.24 24.51 33.89
C ASN A 30 5.34 23.52 34.34
N ARG A 31 5.12 22.79 35.42
CA ARG A 31 6.04 21.73 35.86
C ARG A 31 6.00 20.54 34.93
N TYR A 32 4.80 20.12 34.46
CA TYR A 32 4.66 19.07 33.48
C TYR A 32 5.43 19.39 32.20
N LEU A 33 5.25 20.59 31.62
CA LEU A 33 5.92 20.98 30.38
C LEU A 33 7.44 20.96 30.51
N LYS A 34 7.99 21.54 31.59
CA LYS A 34 9.44 21.56 31.86
C LYS A 34 10.02 20.15 31.99
N THR A 35 9.28 19.27 32.64
CA THR A 35 9.73 17.89 32.87
C THR A 35 9.58 17.04 31.62
N ALA A 36 8.51 17.23 30.83
CA ALA A 36 8.31 16.56 29.56
C ALA A 36 9.40 16.93 28.54
N VAL A 37 9.77 18.22 28.48
CA VAL A 37 10.86 18.67 27.61
C VAL A 37 12.22 18.11 28.08
N GLY A 38 12.50 18.13 29.39
CA GLY A 38 13.73 17.55 29.94
C GLY A 38 13.86 16.05 29.66
N TYR A 39 12.78 15.33 29.80
CA TYR A 39 12.73 13.89 29.50
C TYR A 39 12.89 13.59 28.00
N GLY A 40 12.16 14.29 27.14
CA GLY A 40 12.29 14.14 25.71
C GLY A 40 13.71 14.39 25.23
N LEU A 41 14.37 15.46 25.76
CA LEU A 41 15.76 15.75 25.47
C LEU A 41 16.70 14.64 25.99
N THR A 42 16.48 14.14 27.20
CA THR A 42 17.29 13.05 27.77
C THR A 42 17.14 11.76 26.97
N ARG A 43 15.93 11.45 26.55
CA ARG A 43 15.61 10.25 25.74
C ARG A 43 16.15 10.33 24.31
N PHE A 44 16.29 11.54 23.78
CA PHE A 44 16.94 11.80 22.49
C PHE A 44 18.46 11.77 22.55
N LEU A 45 19.05 12.48 23.53
CA LEU A 45 20.51 12.69 23.60
C LEU A 45 21.26 11.39 23.98
N LEU A 46 20.70 10.55 24.83
CA LEU A 46 21.40 9.34 25.31
C LEU A 46 21.61 8.26 24.25
N PRO A 47 20.64 7.94 23.36
CA PRO A 47 20.89 7.04 22.22
C PRO A 47 21.88 7.61 21.20
N VAL A 48 21.88 8.94 20.99
CA VAL A 48 22.83 9.62 20.11
C VAL A 48 24.26 9.52 20.68
N ILE A 49 24.42 9.75 21.98
CA ILE A 49 25.70 9.60 22.69
C ILE A 49 26.16 8.14 22.72
N ALA A 50 25.21 7.17 22.72
CA ALA A 50 25.48 5.72 22.70
C ALA A 50 25.73 5.16 21.30
N GLN A 51 25.88 5.98 20.26
CA GLN A 51 26.12 5.60 18.85
C GLN A 51 25.04 4.67 18.24
N GLN A 52 23.81 4.73 18.72
CA GLN A 52 22.69 4.04 18.07
C GLN A 52 22.12 4.89 16.93
N SER A 53 21.50 4.24 15.93
CA SER A 53 21.06 4.92 14.70
C SER A 53 20.15 6.12 14.97
N MET A 54 20.52 7.28 14.44
CA MET A 54 19.77 8.54 14.59
C MET A 54 18.31 8.45 14.11
N LYS A 55 18.01 7.63 13.09
CA LYS A 55 16.67 7.48 12.51
C LYS A 55 15.62 6.99 13.53
N GLY A 56 15.94 5.94 14.29
CA GLY A 56 15.02 5.41 15.31
C GLY A 56 14.79 6.38 16.47
N SER A 57 15.80 7.15 16.86
CA SER A 57 15.73 8.12 17.96
C SER A 57 14.86 9.34 17.61
N VAL A 58 14.90 9.83 16.35
CA VAL A 58 14.08 10.95 15.89
C VAL A 58 12.59 10.57 15.84
N THR A 59 12.28 9.35 15.38
CA THR A 59 10.89 8.87 15.33
C THR A 59 10.28 8.76 16.74
N VAL A 60 11.03 8.18 17.68
CA VAL A 60 10.60 8.07 19.08
C VAL A 60 10.41 9.46 19.71
N LEU A 61 11.33 10.40 19.46
CA LEU A 61 11.20 11.76 19.94
C LEU A 61 9.98 12.48 19.36
N ALA A 62 9.72 12.33 18.07
CA ALA A 62 8.56 12.94 17.43
C ALA A 62 7.25 12.40 18.02
N MET A 63 7.16 11.09 18.26
CA MET A 63 6.00 10.48 18.93
C MET A 63 5.84 10.98 20.36
N ASP A 64 6.92 11.02 21.13
CA ASP A 64 6.89 11.54 22.50
C ASP A 64 6.45 13.01 22.55
N LEU A 65 6.93 13.85 21.63
CA LEU A 65 6.52 15.26 21.52
C LEU A 65 5.04 15.42 21.14
N VAL A 66 4.53 14.60 20.23
CA VAL A 66 3.11 14.60 19.87
C VAL A 66 2.24 14.20 21.06
N ILE A 67 2.63 13.15 21.78
CA ILE A 67 1.88 12.68 22.97
C ILE A 67 1.97 13.73 24.09
N CYS A 68 3.14 14.31 24.34
CA CYS A 68 3.32 15.37 25.33
C CYS A 68 2.52 16.63 24.99
N GLY A 69 2.48 17.00 23.70
CA GLY A 69 1.64 18.10 23.20
C GLY A 69 0.15 17.84 23.38
N LEU A 70 -0.29 16.59 23.13
CA LEU A 70 -1.67 16.17 23.33
C LEU A 70 -2.06 16.22 24.82
N VAL A 71 -1.19 15.73 25.71
CA VAL A 71 -1.39 15.80 27.17
C VAL A 71 -1.46 17.25 27.65
N PHE A 72 -0.53 18.11 27.18
CA PHE A 72 -0.54 19.54 27.50
C PHE A 72 -1.84 20.24 27.00
N TYR A 73 -2.27 19.92 25.79
CA TYR A 73 -3.52 20.44 25.22
C TYR A 73 -4.75 20.04 26.05
N LEU A 74 -4.81 18.76 26.46
CA LEU A 74 -5.90 18.25 27.29
C LEU A 74 -5.90 18.88 28.68
N LEU A 75 -4.73 19.10 29.28
CA LEU A 75 -4.59 19.79 30.57
C LEU A 75 -4.98 21.28 30.49
N LYS A 76 -4.86 21.92 29.33
CA LYS A 76 -5.17 23.34 29.13
C LYS A 76 -6.69 23.57 28.95
N ARG A 77 -7.44 22.58 28.51
CA ARG A 77 -8.80 22.77 27.95
C ARG A 77 -9.91 22.75 28.97
N ASP A 78 -9.86 21.93 30.03
CA ASP A 78 -10.93 21.88 31.05
C ASP A 78 -10.62 20.99 32.25
N SER A 79 -11.23 21.32 33.40
CA SER A 79 -11.09 20.54 34.65
C SER A 79 -11.74 19.15 34.58
N GLU A 80 -12.73 18.95 33.72
CA GLU A 80 -13.39 17.63 33.54
C GLU A 80 -12.57 16.63 32.68
N GLN A 81 -11.51 17.06 32.02
CA GLN A 81 -10.64 16.18 31.20
C GLN A 81 -9.28 15.88 31.85
N SER A 82 -9.08 16.31 33.07
CA SER A 82 -7.81 16.16 33.77
C SER A 82 -7.41 14.70 33.96
N TYR A 83 -8.38 13.80 34.19
CA TYR A 83 -8.14 12.38 34.34
C TYR A 83 -7.63 11.67 33.06
N VAL A 84 -8.04 12.14 31.87
CA VAL A 84 -7.52 11.59 30.60
C VAL A 84 -6.07 12.04 30.42
N ALA A 85 -5.78 13.29 30.74
CA ALA A 85 -4.43 13.82 30.72
C ALA A 85 -3.53 13.11 31.73
N GLU A 86 -4.05 12.81 32.93
CA GLU A 86 -3.34 12.04 33.96
C GLU A 86 -3.07 10.60 33.52
N SER A 87 -4.05 9.95 32.89
CA SER A 87 -3.89 8.59 32.35
C SER A 87 -2.84 8.54 31.25
N LEU A 88 -2.85 9.50 30.31
CA LEU A 88 -1.82 9.64 29.28
C LEU A 88 -0.46 9.97 29.89
N PHE A 89 -0.41 10.79 30.91
CA PHE A 89 0.80 11.09 31.65
C PHE A 89 1.43 9.83 32.25
N PHE A 90 0.64 8.99 32.95
CA PHE A 90 1.13 7.72 33.51
C PHE A 90 1.50 6.70 32.43
N TYR A 91 0.87 6.73 31.29
CA TYR A 91 1.23 5.87 30.16
C TYR A 91 2.58 6.25 29.54
N VAL A 92 2.79 7.53 29.27
CA VAL A 92 4.04 8.06 28.67
C VAL A 92 5.23 7.84 29.62
N TRP A 93 5.00 8.04 30.94
CA TRP A 93 6.05 7.95 31.95
C TRP A 93 6.20 6.56 32.55
N ASN A 94 5.55 5.55 31.96
CA ASN A 94 5.68 4.18 32.43
C ASN A 94 7.10 3.64 32.16
N PRO A 95 7.87 3.27 33.21
CA PRO A 95 9.22 2.76 33.04
C PRO A 95 9.28 1.31 32.48
N VAL A 96 8.15 0.61 32.47
CA VAL A 96 8.02 -0.80 32.13
C VAL A 96 8.54 -1.14 30.73
N PRO A 97 8.18 -0.41 29.65
CA PRO A 97 8.70 -0.72 28.32
C PRO A 97 10.23 -0.58 28.21
N ALA A 98 10.80 0.37 28.96
CA ALA A 98 12.26 0.58 28.99
C ALA A 98 12.98 -0.54 29.73
N MET A 99 12.39 -1.06 30.81
CA MET A 99 12.94 -2.19 31.57
C MET A 99 12.83 -3.50 30.76
N ALA A 100 11.72 -3.74 30.10
CA ALA A 100 11.53 -4.92 29.26
C ALA A 100 12.50 -4.98 28.07
N ALA A 101 12.81 -3.82 27.46
CA ALA A 101 13.73 -3.74 26.34
C ALA A 101 15.21 -4.02 26.70
N LEU A 102 15.56 -4.06 27.98
CA LEU A 102 16.93 -4.13 28.48
C LEU A 102 17.26 -5.40 29.27
N SER A 103 16.25 -6.23 29.55
CA SER A 103 16.47 -7.51 30.20
C SER A 103 17.16 -8.49 29.23
N GLN A 104 18.13 -9.26 29.74
CA GLN A 104 18.69 -10.38 28.99
C GLN A 104 17.60 -11.41 28.70
N GLU A 105 17.68 -12.09 27.55
CA GLU A 105 16.63 -12.99 27.02
C GLU A 105 16.07 -13.99 28.04
N LYS A 106 16.94 -14.58 28.89
CA LYS A 106 16.52 -15.55 29.91
C LYS A 106 15.62 -15.01 31.02
N ASN A 107 15.71 -13.72 31.34
CA ASN A 107 14.96 -13.12 32.45
C ASN A 107 13.84 -12.17 31.94
N ARG A 108 13.67 -12.07 30.65
CA ARG A 108 12.75 -11.11 30.02
C ARG A 108 11.31 -11.31 30.44
N MET A 109 10.85 -12.58 30.51
CA MET A 109 9.49 -12.88 30.93
C MET A 109 9.22 -12.54 32.38
N VAL A 110 10.17 -12.76 33.28
CA VAL A 110 10.06 -12.41 34.71
C VAL A 110 9.99 -10.91 34.88
N VAL A 111 10.80 -10.15 34.14
CA VAL A 111 10.81 -8.68 34.16
C VAL A 111 9.50 -8.11 33.59
N ILE A 112 8.97 -8.71 32.53
CA ILE A 112 7.68 -8.34 31.96
C ILE A 112 6.56 -8.58 32.98
N TRP A 113 6.48 -9.74 33.61
CA TRP A 113 5.49 -10.04 34.64
C TRP A 113 5.57 -9.14 35.86
N LEU A 114 6.77 -8.93 36.39
CA LEU A 114 6.97 -7.98 37.50
C LEU A 114 6.54 -6.57 37.11
N SER A 115 6.85 -6.16 35.90
CA SER A 115 6.50 -4.85 35.38
C SER A 115 4.98 -4.68 35.21
N VAL A 116 4.29 -5.72 34.73
CA VAL A 116 2.82 -5.77 34.67
C VAL A 116 2.22 -5.69 36.06
N LEU A 117 2.74 -6.45 37.02
CA LEU A 117 2.26 -6.44 38.41
C LEU A 117 2.45 -5.06 39.07
N ILE A 118 3.62 -4.42 38.88
CA ILE A 118 3.91 -3.07 39.38
C ILE A 118 2.94 -2.07 38.74
N PHE A 119 2.71 -2.15 37.44
CA PHE A 119 1.79 -1.26 36.73
C PHE A 119 0.33 -1.42 37.24
N VAL A 120 -0.16 -2.68 37.37
CA VAL A 120 -1.48 -2.96 37.94
C VAL A 120 -1.60 -2.46 39.38
N TRP A 121 -0.54 -2.63 40.18
CA TRP A 121 -0.50 -2.13 41.56
C TRP A 121 -0.54 -0.59 41.59
N MET A 122 0.25 0.10 40.76
CA MET A 122 0.25 1.55 40.66
C MET A 122 -1.13 2.10 40.27
N VAL A 123 -1.81 1.44 39.34
CA VAL A 123 -3.17 1.83 38.92
C VAL A 123 -4.18 1.61 40.05
N ARG A 124 -4.13 0.47 40.75
CA ARG A 124 -4.97 0.23 41.94
C ARG A 124 -4.75 1.26 43.05
N CYS A 125 -3.53 1.70 43.27
CA CYS A 125 -3.23 2.77 44.20
C CYS A 125 -3.83 4.11 43.80
N THR A 126 -3.89 4.42 42.50
CA THR A 126 -4.52 5.66 41.96
C THR A 126 -6.05 5.55 42.01
N GLU A 127 -6.65 4.39 41.72
CA GLU A 127 -8.08 4.16 41.87
C GLU A 127 -8.56 4.39 43.32
N LYS A 128 -7.88 3.81 44.30
CA LYS A 128 -8.24 3.97 45.72
C LYS A 128 -8.20 5.43 46.20
N ASN A 129 -7.33 6.25 45.63
CA ASN A 129 -7.25 7.68 45.97
C ASN A 129 -8.34 8.51 45.24
N ALA A 130 -8.72 8.13 44.03
CA ALA A 130 -9.80 8.77 43.29
C ALA A 130 -11.21 8.45 43.88
N GLU A 131 -11.39 7.24 44.46
CA GLU A 131 -12.64 6.86 45.12
C GLU A 131 -12.89 7.63 46.44
N LYS A 132 -11.83 8.15 47.10
CA LYS A 132 -11.94 8.90 48.35
C LYS A 132 -12.40 10.33 48.17
N ASP A 133 -12.26 10.90 47.00
CA ASP A 133 -12.42 12.36 46.78
C ASP A 133 -13.62 12.73 45.88
N MET A 134 -14.52 11.80 45.52
CA MET A 134 -15.60 12.07 44.57
C MET A 134 -16.97 11.50 44.97
N ASP A 135 -18.02 12.25 44.65
CA ASP A 135 -19.44 11.88 44.70
C ASP A 135 -19.72 10.58 43.92
N SER A 136 -20.58 9.71 44.50
CA SER A 136 -20.74 8.30 44.10
C SER A 136 -21.06 8.02 42.62
N ASP A 137 -21.67 8.95 41.89
CA ASP A 137 -22.09 8.76 40.50
C ASP A 137 -21.01 9.10 39.48
N LYS A 138 -20.02 9.94 39.83
CA LYS A 138 -18.86 10.26 38.99
C LYS A 138 -17.71 9.29 39.19
N SER A 139 -17.57 8.67 40.36
CA SER A 139 -16.47 7.77 40.73
C SER A 139 -16.45 6.47 39.90
N SER A 140 -17.63 5.87 39.68
CA SER A 140 -17.75 4.59 38.93
C SER A 140 -17.22 4.69 37.47
N GLY A 141 -17.44 5.80 36.83
CA GLY A 141 -17.01 6.00 35.45
C GLY A 141 -15.51 6.29 35.29
N VAL A 142 -14.89 6.91 36.28
CA VAL A 142 -13.43 7.18 36.31
C VAL A 142 -12.68 5.89 36.60
N ALA A 143 -13.11 5.13 37.61
CA ALA A 143 -12.52 3.83 37.95
C ALA A 143 -12.59 2.84 36.76
N TYR A 144 -13.70 2.79 36.02
CA TYR A 144 -13.84 1.98 34.81
C TYR A 144 -12.85 2.39 33.70
N SER A 145 -12.66 3.69 33.51
CA SER A 145 -11.70 4.20 32.51
C SER A 145 -10.25 3.82 32.85
N TYR A 146 -9.85 3.93 34.12
CA TYR A 146 -8.53 3.52 34.57
C TYR A 146 -8.29 2.02 34.40
N ARG A 147 -9.30 1.19 34.68
CA ARG A 147 -9.19 -0.28 34.46
C ARG A 147 -8.99 -0.62 32.99
N LEU A 148 -9.70 0.04 32.09
CA LEU A 148 -9.52 -0.18 30.65
C LEU A 148 -8.16 0.27 30.15
N TRP A 149 -7.65 1.41 30.63
CA TRP A 149 -6.30 1.87 30.30
C TRP A 149 -5.20 0.92 30.79
N SER A 150 -5.35 0.42 32.01
CA SER A 150 -4.43 -0.56 32.58
C SER A 150 -4.43 -1.82 31.77
N LEU A 151 -5.61 -2.33 31.43
CA LEU A 151 -5.77 -3.51 30.61
C LEU A 151 -5.15 -3.32 29.22
N SER A 152 -5.39 -2.17 28.58
CA SER A 152 -4.82 -1.86 27.29
C SER A 152 -3.29 -1.81 27.29
N GLY A 153 -2.69 -1.22 28.34
CA GLY A 153 -1.24 -1.18 28.53
C GLY A 153 -0.62 -2.57 28.71
N VAL A 154 -1.26 -3.41 29.55
CA VAL A 154 -0.84 -4.81 29.77
C VAL A 154 -0.94 -5.62 28.47
N LEU A 155 -2.07 -5.52 27.76
CA LEU A 155 -2.29 -6.24 26.50
C LEU A 155 -1.34 -5.80 25.40
N TRP A 156 -0.98 -4.51 25.34
CA TRP A 156 -0.02 -3.97 24.37
C TRP A 156 1.40 -4.51 24.62
N ILE A 157 1.87 -4.50 25.89
CA ILE A 157 3.18 -5.02 26.25
C ILE A 157 3.25 -6.53 25.96
N TRP A 158 2.22 -7.26 26.34
CA TRP A 158 2.10 -8.69 26.10
C TRP A 158 2.06 -9.05 24.62
N GLY A 159 1.19 -8.36 23.87
CA GLY A 159 1.02 -8.58 22.44
C GLY A 159 2.30 -8.33 21.65
N ARG A 160 3.00 -7.23 21.94
CA ARG A 160 4.26 -6.86 21.26
C ARG A 160 5.38 -7.87 21.48
N ASP A 161 5.61 -8.29 22.72
CA ASP A 161 6.76 -9.13 23.04
C ASP A 161 6.51 -10.60 22.70
N ILE A 162 5.30 -11.10 22.92
CA ILE A 162 4.94 -12.49 22.57
C ILE A 162 4.84 -12.64 21.05
N ALA A 163 4.24 -11.69 20.34
CA ALA A 163 4.16 -11.71 18.88
C ALA A 163 5.56 -11.66 18.25
N GLY A 164 6.42 -10.75 18.73
CA GLY A 164 7.78 -10.62 18.21
C GLY A 164 8.65 -11.86 18.44
N GLN A 165 8.52 -12.54 19.58
CA GLN A 165 9.23 -13.80 19.87
C GLN A 165 8.63 -14.98 19.09
N SER A 166 7.32 -15.12 19.06
CA SER A 166 6.64 -16.22 18.35
C SER A 166 6.89 -16.17 16.86
N ILE A 167 6.90 -14.96 16.25
CA ILE A 167 7.22 -14.78 14.83
C ILE A 167 8.68 -15.16 14.56
N ARG A 168 9.64 -14.71 15.39
CA ARG A 168 11.06 -15.03 15.20
C ARG A 168 11.34 -16.53 15.39
N GLN A 169 10.74 -17.18 16.38
CA GLN A 169 10.89 -18.60 16.62
C GLN A 169 10.25 -19.43 15.50
N TYR A 170 9.10 -19.02 15.01
CA TYR A 170 8.45 -19.67 13.87
C TYR A 170 9.28 -19.58 12.59
N ILE A 171 9.86 -18.40 12.32
CA ILE A 171 10.78 -18.16 11.18
C ILE A 171 12.06 -19.00 11.34
N ALA A 172 12.55 -19.21 12.55
CA ALA A 172 13.72 -20.04 12.83
C ALA A 172 13.46 -21.55 12.75
N GLY A 173 12.22 -21.99 12.49
CA GLY A 173 11.87 -23.41 12.40
C GLY A 173 11.67 -24.12 13.75
N ASP A 174 11.73 -23.39 14.84
CA ASP A 174 11.59 -23.92 16.22
C ASP A 174 10.10 -24.05 16.62
N GLY A 175 9.34 -24.88 15.95
CA GLY A 175 8.03 -25.44 16.36
C GLY A 175 7.07 -24.54 17.17
N ALA A 176 7.00 -23.23 16.85
CA ALA A 176 6.30 -22.28 17.67
C ALA A 176 4.78 -22.24 17.40
N TYR A 177 4.07 -21.95 18.42
CA TYR A 177 2.64 -22.12 18.60
C TYR A 177 1.79 -21.10 17.83
N PRO A 178 1.11 -21.47 16.73
CA PRO A 178 0.24 -20.55 15.97
C PRO A 178 -0.88 -19.95 16.83
N VAL A 179 -1.28 -20.65 17.90
CA VAL A 179 -2.28 -20.18 18.88
C VAL A 179 -1.76 -18.96 19.67
N LEU A 180 -0.49 -18.92 20.05
CA LEU A 180 0.10 -17.78 20.77
C LEU A 180 0.22 -16.54 19.86
N LEU A 181 0.54 -16.73 18.59
CA LEU A 181 0.55 -15.64 17.61
C LEU A 181 -0.85 -15.06 17.44
N LEU A 182 -1.86 -15.91 17.25
CA LEU A 182 -3.25 -15.49 17.13
C LEU A 182 -3.73 -14.75 18.38
N LEU A 183 -3.44 -15.27 19.56
CA LEU A 183 -3.78 -14.65 20.84
C LEU A 183 -3.10 -13.28 21.02
N SER A 184 -1.84 -13.14 20.59
CA SER A 184 -1.13 -11.88 20.68
C SER A 184 -1.66 -10.82 19.70
N VAL A 185 -2.09 -11.21 18.51
CA VAL A 185 -2.78 -10.33 17.55
C VAL A 185 -4.13 -9.89 18.11
N ILE A 186 -4.93 -10.81 18.66
CA ILE A 186 -6.21 -10.50 19.30
C ILE A 186 -5.99 -9.56 20.49
N ALA A 187 -4.99 -9.82 21.33
CA ALA A 187 -4.64 -8.97 22.47
C ALA A 187 -4.20 -7.57 22.03
N GLY A 188 -3.41 -7.45 20.94
CA GLY A 188 -3.01 -6.17 20.34
C GLY A 188 -4.23 -5.36 19.83
N ILE A 189 -5.12 -6.00 19.10
CA ILE A 189 -6.37 -5.39 18.63
C ILE A 189 -7.23 -4.95 19.81
N ALA A 190 -7.42 -5.80 20.83
CA ALA A 190 -8.18 -5.47 22.02
C ALA A 190 -7.56 -4.29 22.78
N ALA A 191 -6.21 -4.22 22.87
CA ALA A 191 -5.50 -3.09 23.48
C ALA A 191 -5.77 -1.77 22.74
N VAL A 192 -5.69 -1.77 21.41
CA VAL A 192 -5.99 -0.59 20.58
C VAL A 192 -7.45 -0.16 20.74
N LEU A 193 -8.38 -1.11 20.74
CA LEU A 193 -9.80 -0.83 20.94
C LEU A 193 -10.09 -0.27 22.36
N CYS A 194 -9.48 -0.86 23.39
CA CYS A 194 -9.63 -0.36 24.76
C CYS A 194 -8.99 1.03 24.93
N ALA A 195 -7.81 1.28 24.37
CA ALA A 195 -7.16 2.57 24.37
C ALA A 195 -8.00 3.63 23.62
N GLY A 196 -8.51 3.27 22.45
CA GLY A 196 -9.44 4.09 21.68
C GLY A 196 -10.69 4.44 22.48
N TRP A 197 -11.28 3.46 23.18
CA TRP A 197 -12.45 3.68 24.06
C TRP A 197 -12.17 4.70 25.16
N VAL A 198 -11.05 4.62 25.83
CA VAL A 198 -10.72 5.54 26.93
C VAL A 198 -10.37 6.92 26.41
N MET A 199 -9.57 7.03 25.35
CA MET A 199 -9.22 8.32 24.71
C MET A 199 -10.44 9.08 24.24
N LEU A 200 -11.45 8.36 23.78
CA LEU A 200 -12.69 8.91 23.28
C LEU A 200 -13.77 9.02 24.36
N GLY A 201 -13.44 8.69 25.62
CA GLY A 201 -14.33 8.61 26.77
C GLY A 201 -15.26 9.79 27.01
N LYS A 202 -15.82 9.97 28.20
CA LYS A 202 -16.95 10.84 28.61
C LYS A 202 -17.22 12.14 27.84
N THR A 203 -16.21 12.79 27.25
CA THR A 203 -16.35 14.02 26.44
C THR A 203 -17.16 13.79 25.15
N CYS A 204 -17.21 12.55 24.68
CA CYS A 204 -17.91 12.20 23.46
C CYS A 204 -19.26 11.53 23.69
N ARG A 205 -19.65 11.21 24.93
CA ARG A 205 -20.97 10.63 25.23
C ARG A 205 -22.16 11.48 24.76
N ARG A 206 -21.95 12.78 24.53
CA ARG A 206 -22.97 13.71 24.03
C ARG A 206 -22.85 14.07 22.55
N ARG A 207 -21.93 13.45 21.77
CA ARG A 207 -21.68 13.86 20.38
C ARG A 207 -21.72 12.68 19.42
N LYS A 208 -22.55 12.78 18.38
CA LYS A 208 -22.58 11.89 17.21
C LYS A 208 -21.27 12.07 16.45
N LEU A 209 -20.53 11.00 16.12
CA LEU A 209 -19.13 11.12 15.71
C LEU A 209 -18.86 10.99 14.22
N LEU A 210 -19.63 10.24 13.47
CA LEU A 210 -19.19 9.77 12.17
C LEU A 210 -20.12 10.00 10.99
N VAL A 211 -21.40 10.28 11.19
CA VAL A 211 -22.33 10.47 10.07
C VAL A 211 -23.42 11.47 10.43
N GLY A 212 -23.13 12.76 10.31
CA GLY A 212 -24.13 13.83 10.50
C GLY A 212 -25.22 13.79 9.43
N SER A 213 -26.45 14.16 9.80
CA SER A 213 -27.51 14.40 8.82
C SER A 213 -27.13 15.61 7.97
N PRO A 214 -27.27 15.57 6.64
CA PRO A 214 -27.16 16.77 5.83
C PRO A 214 -28.23 17.78 6.26
N ASP A 215 -27.87 19.06 6.22
CA ASP A 215 -28.88 20.11 6.38
C ASP A 215 -29.84 19.97 5.20
N GLU A 216 -31.03 19.40 5.43
CA GLU A 216 -31.99 19.01 4.38
C GLU A 216 -32.43 20.19 3.50
N LYS A 217 -32.33 21.41 4.03
CA LYS A 217 -32.67 22.64 3.32
C LYS A 217 -31.65 23.05 2.25
N LYS A 218 -30.44 22.43 2.20
CA LYS A 218 -29.33 22.76 1.27
C LYS A 218 -28.77 21.56 0.51
N SER A 219 -29.36 20.38 0.62
CA SER A 219 -28.85 19.19 -0.07
C SER A 219 -29.45 19.04 -1.46
N ASP A 220 -28.58 18.85 -2.46
CA ASP A 220 -29.03 18.48 -3.80
C ASP A 220 -29.67 17.08 -3.76
N ARG A 221 -30.71 16.87 -4.58
CA ARG A 221 -31.20 15.54 -4.91
C ARG A 221 -30.43 15.01 -6.10
N TRP A 222 -30.19 13.70 -6.14
CA TRP A 222 -29.60 13.04 -7.30
C TRP A 222 -30.48 13.29 -8.54
N SER A 223 -29.88 13.74 -9.62
CA SER A 223 -30.58 14.21 -10.82
C SER A 223 -29.89 13.71 -12.09
N GLY A 224 -30.48 13.96 -13.25
CA GLY A 224 -29.86 13.68 -14.55
C GLY A 224 -28.52 14.36 -14.73
N LYS A 225 -28.33 15.53 -14.12
CA LYS A 225 -27.05 16.23 -14.12
C LYS A 225 -25.92 15.44 -13.45
N ASP A 226 -26.21 14.74 -12.34
CA ASP A 226 -25.22 13.92 -11.65
C ASP A 226 -24.79 12.74 -12.53
N TRP A 227 -25.75 12.11 -13.23
CA TRP A 227 -25.45 11.07 -14.21
C TRP A 227 -24.58 11.60 -15.35
N CYS A 228 -24.91 12.76 -15.93
CA CYS A 228 -24.12 13.36 -17.00
C CYS A 228 -22.69 13.69 -16.56
N MET A 229 -22.51 14.29 -15.37
CA MET A 229 -21.20 14.63 -14.85
C MET A 229 -20.36 13.36 -14.53
N MET A 230 -20.95 12.41 -13.86
CA MET A 230 -20.30 11.15 -13.51
C MET A 230 -19.88 10.36 -14.74
N LEU A 231 -20.82 10.11 -15.67
CA LEU A 231 -20.55 9.37 -16.90
C LEU A 231 -19.58 10.12 -17.81
N GLY A 232 -19.72 11.45 -17.95
CA GLY A 232 -18.80 12.26 -18.75
C GLY A 232 -17.37 12.18 -18.25
N LEU A 233 -17.14 12.29 -16.92
CA LEU A 233 -15.80 12.13 -16.34
C LEU A 233 -15.29 10.68 -16.45
N THR A 234 -16.16 9.68 -16.32
CA THR A 234 -15.78 8.28 -16.49
C THR A 234 -15.35 7.99 -17.93
N LEU A 235 -16.11 8.48 -18.91
CA LEU A 235 -15.76 8.31 -20.32
C LEU A 235 -14.48 9.07 -20.68
N LEU A 236 -14.30 10.30 -20.17
CA LEU A 236 -13.07 11.06 -20.37
C LEU A 236 -11.86 10.30 -19.83
N PHE A 237 -11.93 9.80 -18.60
CA PHE A 237 -10.82 9.04 -18.02
C PHE A 237 -10.62 7.73 -18.76
N GLY A 238 -11.68 7.01 -19.10
CA GLY A 238 -11.60 5.77 -19.88
C GLY A 238 -10.87 5.99 -21.21
N MET A 239 -11.24 7.03 -21.96
CA MET A 239 -10.51 7.38 -23.19
C MET A 239 -9.02 7.62 -22.92
N LEU A 240 -8.67 8.44 -21.92
CA LEU A 240 -7.29 8.72 -21.55
C LEU A 240 -6.52 7.45 -21.12
N ALA A 241 -7.16 6.55 -20.35
CA ALA A 241 -6.53 5.35 -19.84
C ALA A 241 -6.27 4.29 -20.92
N PHE A 242 -7.14 4.19 -21.94
CA PHE A 242 -7.05 3.17 -22.98
C PHE A 242 -6.26 3.61 -24.22
N VAL A 243 -6.11 4.91 -24.48
CA VAL A 243 -5.30 5.40 -25.59
C VAL A 243 -3.83 5.03 -25.37
N HIS A 244 -3.22 4.38 -26.37
CA HIS A 244 -1.83 3.89 -26.30
C HIS A 244 -1.53 3.10 -25.01
N LEU A 245 -2.46 2.21 -24.60
CA LEU A 245 -2.29 1.37 -23.40
C LEU A 245 -1.17 0.34 -23.59
N GLY A 246 -0.93 -0.08 -24.81
CA GLY A 246 0.07 -1.04 -25.22
C GLY A 246 -0.36 -1.79 -26.48
N SER A 247 0.59 -2.45 -27.13
CA SER A 247 0.34 -3.29 -28.29
C SER A 247 -0.65 -4.42 -27.98
N THR A 248 -1.58 -4.69 -28.90
CA THR A 248 -2.48 -5.84 -28.84
C THR A 248 -1.85 -7.10 -29.44
N ARG A 249 -0.61 -7.01 -29.92
CA ARG A 249 0.16 -8.10 -30.51
C ARG A 249 1.51 -8.21 -29.83
N ALA A 250 1.95 -9.42 -29.57
CA ALA A 250 3.28 -9.81 -29.10
C ALA A 250 3.51 -11.26 -29.50
N PRO A 251 4.74 -11.77 -29.57
CA PRO A 251 5.01 -13.18 -29.84
C PRO A 251 4.24 -14.11 -28.89
N GLN A 252 3.53 -15.08 -29.47
CA GLN A 252 2.67 -16.04 -28.74
C GLN A 252 3.11 -17.49 -28.93
N SER A 253 3.75 -17.83 -30.05
CA SER A 253 4.37 -19.13 -30.27
C SER A 253 5.70 -19.24 -29.50
N GLY A 254 6.21 -20.44 -29.34
CA GLY A 254 7.47 -20.61 -28.61
C GLY A 254 8.21 -21.88 -29.02
N TYR A 255 9.43 -21.70 -29.51
CA TYR A 255 10.33 -22.79 -29.87
C TYR A 255 11.08 -23.29 -28.62
N ARG A 256 11.06 -24.60 -28.41
CA ARG A 256 11.83 -25.27 -27.35
C ARG A 256 13.11 -25.85 -27.94
N PHE A 257 14.25 -25.48 -27.37
CA PHE A 257 15.51 -26.08 -27.72
C PHE A 257 15.53 -27.55 -27.31
N GLU A 258 15.74 -28.44 -28.27
CA GLU A 258 15.88 -29.89 -28.07
C GLU A 258 17.36 -30.30 -28.17
N LYS A 259 17.70 -31.45 -27.54
CA LYS A 259 19.03 -32.03 -27.70
C LYS A 259 19.20 -32.53 -29.11
N GLY A 260 20.14 -31.95 -29.85
CA GLY A 260 20.55 -32.41 -31.19
C GLY A 260 21.45 -33.64 -31.16
N ASP A 261 21.95 -34.06 -32.32
CA ASP A 261 22.83 -35.22 -32.49
C ASP A 261 24.13 -35.08 -31.70
N SER A 262 24.59 -33.86 -31.44
CA SER A 262 25.73 -33.54 -30.58
C SER A 262 25.50 -33.78 -29.07
N GLY A 263 24.24 -34.09 -28.67
CA GLY A 263 23.82 -34.19 -27.29
C GLY A 263 23.63 -32.84 -26.59
N LYS A 264 23.80 -31.71 -27.31
CA LYS A 264 23.60 -30.33 -26.87
C LYS A 264 22.28 -29.80 -27.36
N GLN A 265 21.73 -28.85 -26.62
CA GLN A 265 20.54 -28.11 -27.06
C GLN A 265 20.99 -26.99 -27.99
N GLU A 266 20.84 -27.18 -29.30
CA GLU A 266 21.36 -26.30 -30.32
C GLU A 266 20.34 -25.94 -31.38
N MET A 267 20.48 -24.73 -31.93
CA MET A 267 19.78 -24.24 -33.11
C MET A 267 20.86 -23.77 -34.10
N ILE A 268 20.95 -24.40 -35.29
CA ILE A 268 21.89 -24.04 -36.33
C ILE A 268 21.17 -23.33 -37.47
N LEU A 269 21.54 -22.10 -37.71
CA LEU A 269 20.99 -21.20 -38.71
C LEU A 269 21.96 -21.05 -39.89
N TYR A 270 21.47 -21.19 -41.12
CA TYR A 270 22.23 -21.02 -42.34
C TYR A 270 21.74 -19.83 -43.14
N PHE A 271 22.64 -19.10 -43.79
CA PHE A 271 22.35 -17.95 -44.66
C PHE A 271 22.72 -18.24 -46.09
N ASP A 272 22.00 -17.67 -47.07
CA ASP A 272 22.27 -17.87 -48.50
C ASP A 272 23.63 -17.34 -48.92
N GLN A 273 24.12 -16.31 -48.22
CA GLN A 273 25.46 -15.71 -48.39
C GLN A 273 26.03 -15.27 -47.05
N SER A 274 27.32 -14.99 -46.98
CA SER A 274 27.93 -14.43 -45.77
C SER A 274 27.33 -13.08 -45.46
N VAL A 275 26.71 -12.96 -44.30
CA VAL A 275 26.08 -11.76 -43.74
C VAL A 275 26.83 -11.28 -42.51
N THR A 276 26.97 -9.98 -42.33
CA THR A 276 27.50 -9.41 -41.11
C THR A 276 26.33 -9.22 -40.14
N ILE A 277 26.21 -10.10 -39.16
CA ILE A 277 25.17 -10.03 -38.12
C ILE A 277 25.65 -9.00 -37.08
N ARG A 278 24.84 -7.97 -36.83
CA ARG A 278 25.07 -6.97 -35.78
C ARG A 278 24.57 -7.48 -34.44
N THR A 279 23.27 -7.82 -34.37
CA THR A 279 22.61 -8.27 -33.15
C THR A 279 21.66 -9.42 -33.42
N LEU A 280 21.50 -10.25 -32.41
CA LEU A 280 20.45 -11.25 -32.29
C LEU A 280 19.45 -10.77 -31.24
N GLU A 281 18.23 -10.51 -31.65
CA GLU A 281 17.15 -10.09 -30.78
C GLU A 281 16.31 -11.30 -30.40
N ILE A 282 16.20 -11.58 -29.10
CA ILE A 282 15.48 -12.75 -28.58
C ILE A 282 14.32 -12.29 -27.71
N TYR A 283 13.10 -12.71 -28.05
CA TYR A 283 11.92 -12.56 -27.19
C TYR A 283 11.78 -13.79 -26.30
N LEU A 284 11.95 -13.63 -24.99
CA LEU A 284 11.80 -14.72 -24.03
C LEU A 284 10.34 -14.87 -23.57
N GLY A 285 9.94 -16.11 -23.29
CA GLY A 285 8.70 -16.42 -22.59
C GLY A 285 8.81 -16.28 -21.07
N VAL A 286 8.04 -17.06 -20.33
CA VAL A 286 7.86 -16.97 -18.88
C VAL A 286 9.12 -17.27 -18.06
N LYS A 287 10.07 -18.04 -18.60
CA LYS A 287 11.28 -18.45 -17.88
C LYS A 287 12.42 -17.47 -18.15
N GLU A 288 12.87 -16.81 -17.14
CA GLU A 288 14.04 -15.92 -17.15
C GLU A 288 15.37 -16.68 -16.94
N LYS A 289 16.48 -15.96 -17.09
CA LYS A 289 17.85 -16.46 -16.86
C LYS A 289 18.20 -17.61 -17.80
N ARG A 290 18.03 -17.38 -19.10
CA ARG A 290 18.51 -18.29 -20.14
C ARG A 290 19.91 -17.89 -20.55
N SER A 291 20.78 -18.87 -20.68
CA SER A 291 22.16 -18.68 -21.10
C SER A 291 22.39 -19.28 -22.46
N PHE A 292 22.81 -18.45 -23.40
CA PHE A 292 23.10 -18.87 -24.77
C PHE A 292 24.56 -18.60 -25.10
N THR A 293 25.17 -19.54 -25.83
CA THR A 293 26.52 -19.38 -26.38
C THR A 293 26.41 -19.42 -27.90
N LEU A 294 27.13 -18.52 -28.57
CA LEU A 294 27.11 -18.38 -30.03
C LEU A 294 28.35 -18.94 -30.63
N PHE A 295 28.20 -19.68 -31.74
CA PHE A 295 29.27 -20.28 -32.49
C PHE A 295 29.13 -19.99 -33.99
N VAL A 296 30.23 -19.90 -34.70
CA VAL A 296 30.30 -19.75 -36.15
C VAL A 296 31.22 -20.82 -36.74
N PRO A 297 31.09 -21.20 -38.05
CA PRO A 297 32.00 -22.10 -38.68
C PRO A 297 33.45 -21.55 -38.60
N ASN A 298 34.40 -22.44 -38.30
CA ASN A 298 35.82 -22.07 -38.29
C ASN A 298 36.34 -21.81 -39.73
N ALA A 299 37.55 -21.22 -39.85
CA ALA A 299 38.16 -20.88 -41.13
C ALA A 299 38.48 -22.13 -42.00
N ALA A 300 38.66 -23.30 -41.39
CA ALA A 300 38.93 -24.55 -42.09
C ALA A 300 37.66 -25.21 -42.64
N GLY A 301 36.45 -24.83 -42.13
CA GLY A 301 35.16 -25.37 -42.53
C GLY A 301 34.84 -26.76 -41.95
N ASP A 302 35.66 -27.25 -41.01
CA ASP A 302 35.55 -28.58 -40.39
C ASP A 302 35.08 -28.54 -38.93
N GLY A 303 34.83 -27.33 -38.37
CA GLY A 303 34.42 -27.16 -36.98
C GLY A 303 33.73 -25.82 -36.72
N TRP A 304 33.47 -25.55 -35.44
CA TRP A 304 32.79 -24.35 -34.96
C TRP A 304 33.66 -23.60 -33.95
N ASP A 305 33.80 -22.31 -34.15
CA ASP A 305 34.50 -21.40 -33.25
C ASP A 305 33.49 -20.69 -32.37
N GLN A 306 33.72 -20.67 -31.08
CA GLN A 306 32.90 -19.90 -30.13
C GLN A 306 33.21 -18.40 -30.29
N ILE A 307 32.19 -17.59 -30.51
CA ILE A 307 32.30 -16.13 -30.69
C ILE A 307 31.78 -15.33 -29.52
N SER A 308 31.10 -15.96 -28.55
CA SER A 308 30.63 -15.28 -27.35
C SER A 308 30.88 -16.12 -26.11
N GLU A 309 31.18 -15.48 -24.99
CA GLU A 309 30.95 -16.09 -23.70
C GLU A 309 29.44 -16.34 -23.51
N PRO A 310 29.04 -17.23 -22.56
CA PRO A 310 27.61 -17.46 -22.29
C PRO A 310 26.88 -16.15 -21.94
N VAL A 311 25.98 -15.72 -22.80
CA VAL A 311 25.20 -14.49 -22.60
C VAL A 311 23.93 -14.82 -21.86
N ASN A 312 23.77 -14.21 -20.67
CA ASN A 312 22.56 -14.39 -19.86
C ASN A 312 21.44 -13.44 -20.31
N VAL A 313 20.38 -14.02 -20.83
CA VAL A 313 19.14 -13.31 -21.17
C VAL A 313 18.20 -13.37 -19.98
N LYS A 314 17.77 -12.22 -19.49
CA LYS A 314 17.08 -12.13 -18.19
C LYS A 314 15.65 -11.59 -18.27
N SER A 315 15.32 -10.79 -19.29
CA SER A 315 14.02 -10.11 -19.36
C SER A 315 12.98 -11.01 -20.02
N VAL A 316 11.93 -11.30 -19.29
CA VAL A 316 10.78 -12.11 -19.74
C VAL A 316 9.74 -11.23 -20.43
N PHE A 317 9.10 -11.76 -21.46
CA PHE A 317 8.11 -11.06 -22.30
C PHE A 317 8.60 -9.69 -22.78
N CYS A 318 9.89 -9.64 -23.10
CA CYS A 318 10.61 -8.50 -23.63
C CYS A 318 11.63 -8.97 -24.66
N TRP A 319 12.00 -8.08 -25.56
CA TRP A 319 13.12 -8.30 -26.47
C TRP A 319 14.45 -8.14 -25.73
N ASN A 320 15.39 -9.02 -26.00
CA ASN A 320 16.73 -9.02 -25.42
C ASN A 320 17.75 -9.02 -26.55
N SER A 321 18.61 -8.00 -26.60
CA SER A 321 19.63 -7.85 -27.64
C SER A 321 20.92 -8.55 -27.24
N LEU A 322 21.39 -9.47 -28.07
CA LEU A 322 22.70 -10.11 -27.98
C LEU A 322 23.58 -9.56 -29.09
N PRO A 323 24.67 -8.83 -28.79
CA PRO A 323 25.59 -8.35 -29.79
C PRO A 323 26.39 -9.53 -30.38
N VAL A 324 26.39 -9.64 -31.69
CA VAL A 324 27.13 -10.68 -32.44
C VAL A 324 28.36 -10.06 -33.11
N ASN A 325 28.15 -9.01 -33.91
CA ASN A 325 29.19 -8.27 -34.65
C ASN A 325 30.18 -9.19 -35.42
N TYR A 326 29.63 -10.18 -36.13
CA TYR A 326 30.44 -11.16 -36.83
C TYR A 326 29.90 -11.42 -38.25
N ARG A 327 30.79 -11.60 -39.21
CA ARG A 327 30.42 -11.97 -40.60
C ARG A 327 30.51 -13.48 -40.77
N THR A 328 29.37 -14.11 -41.07
CA THR A 328 29.27 -15.57 -41.19
C THR A 328 28.20 -16.00 -42.19
N TYR A 329 28.27 -17.22 -42.68
CA TYR A 329 27.25 -17.89 -43.47
C TYR A 329 26.40 -18.87 -42.65
N ALA A 330 26.81 -19.11 -41.37
CA ALA A 330 26.04 -19.92 -40.44
C ALA A 330 26.27 -19.45 -38.99
N LEU A 331 25.23 -19.57 -38.15
CA LEU A 331 25.29 -19.25 -36.73
C LEU A 331 24.65 -20.40 -35.94
N ALA A 332 25.41 -20.93 -34.97
CA ALA A 332 24.84 -21.88 -34.02
C ALA A 332 24.59 -21.19 -32.69
N ILE A 333 23.38 -21.37 -32.15
CA ILE A 333 22.92 -20.90 -30.85
C ILE A 333 22.80 -22.13 -29.95
N ILE A 334 23.59 -22.20 -28.90
CA ILE A 334 23.58 -23.33 -27.96
C ILE A 334 23.03 -22.85 -26.63
N SER A 335 21.93 -23.48 -26.16
CA SER A 335 21.43 -23.27 -24.82
C SER A 335 22.30 -24.00 -23.80
N GLN A 336 22.61 -23.32 -22.70
CA GLN A 336 23.30 -23.87 -21.54
C GLN A 336 22.32 -24.44 -20.49
N ASP A 337 21.04 -24.21 -20.67
CA ASP A 337 19.99 -24.59 -19.72
C ASP A 337 19.31 -25.88 -20.17
N ASP A 338 18.83 -26.69 -19.22
CA ASP A 338 18.12 -27.95 -19.51
C ASP A 338 16.82 -27.75 -20.29
N ILE A 339 16.16 -26.59 -20.10
CA ILE A 339 14.94 -26.18 -20.79
C ILE A 339 15.10 -24.74 -21.22
N ALA A 340 15.10 -24.46 -22.50
CA ALA A 340 15.15 -23.12 -23.06
C ALA A 340 13.99 -22.94 -24.06
N ASP A 341 13.00 -22.14 -23.70
CA ASP A 341 11.93 -21.74 -24.60
C ASP A 341 12.19 -20.30 -25.07
N VAL A 342 12.20 -20.09 -26.39
CA VAL A 342 12.34 -18.79 -27.04
C VAL A 342 11.10 -18.56 -27.89
N MET A 343 10.42 -17.42 -27.70
CA MET A 343 9.19 -17.16 -28.42
C MET A 343 9.43 -16.61 -29.82
N GLU A 344 10.47 -15.77 -30.00
CA GLU A 344 10.80 -15.23 -31.32
C GLU A 344 12.27 -14.81 -31.36
N ILE A 345 12.90 -14.96 -32.54
CA ILE A 345 14.28 -14.54 -32.83
C ILE A 345 14.28 -13.65 -34.05
N VAL A 346 14.84 -12.45 -33.93
CA VAL A 346 15.11 -11.54 -35.04
C VAL A 346 16.60 -11.30 -35.16
N ILE A 347 17.11 -11.49 -36.37
CA ILE A 347 18.54 -11.27 -36.70
C ILE A 347 18.66 -9.95 -37.45
N LEU A 348 19.45 -9.03 -36.94
CA LEU A 348 19.70 -7.73 -37.57
C LEU A 348 21.15 -7.70 -38.15
N ASP A 349 21.25 -7.28 -39.40
CA ASP A 349 22.52 -7.03 -40.04
C ASP A 349 23.17 -5.69 -39.58
N GLN A 350 24.32 -5.34 -40.14
CA GLN A 350 25.02 -4.09 -39.83
C GLN A 350 24.20 -2.83 -40.11
N ASP A 351 23.30 -2.89 -41.11
CA ASP A 351 22.43 -1.78 -41.51
C ASP A 351 21.10 -1.75 -40.73
N GLY A 352 20.93 -2.70 -39.79
CA GLY A 352 19.72 -2.86 -38.99
C GLY A 352 18.55 -3.52 -39.75
N GLN A 353 18.83 -4.11 -40.93
CA GLN A 353 17.85 -4.85 -41.71
C GLN A 353 17.69 -6.27 -41.16
N ARG A 354 16.44 -6.79 -41.21
CA ARG A 354 16.15 -8.16 -40.78
C ARG A 354 16.69 -9.17 -41.78
N VAL A 355 17.36 -10.17 -41.25
CA VAL A 355 17.89 -11.30 -42.03
C VAL A 355 17.19 -12.57 -41.58
N LEU A 356 16.50 -13.23 -42.50
CA LEU A 356 15.85 -14.52 -42.23
C LEU A 356 16.83 -15.65 -42.62
N PRO A 357 17.05 -16.64 -41.74
CA PRO A 357 17.85 -17.83 -42.07
C PRO A 357 17.17 -18.64 -43.18
N LYS A 358 17.97 -19.22 -44.09
CA LYS A 358 17.51 -20.09 -45.19
C LYS A 358 16.68 -21.27 -44.65
N ASN A 359 17.02 -21.77 -43.49
CA ASN A 359 16.38 -22.91 -42.84
C ASN A 359 15.43 -22.48 -41.71
N ALA A 360 14.89 -21.26 -41.74
CA ALA A 360 13.91 -20.77 -40.75
C ALA A 360 12.69 -21.72 -40.61
N GLU A 361 12.26 -22.33 -41.72
CA GLU A 361 11.17 -23.33 -41.73
C GLU A 361 11.42 -24.55 -40.82
N ARG A 362 12.67 -24.82 -40.43
CA ARG A 362 13.01 -25.86 -39.45
C ARG A 362 12.67 -25.45 -38.02
N TYR A 363 12.55 -24.15 -37.76
CA TYR A 363 12.29 -23.55 -36.46
C TYR A 363 11.11 -22.56 -36.52
N PRO A 364 9.93 -23.00 -37.02
CA PRO A 364 8.85 -22.08 -37.37
C PRO A 364 8.45 -21.21 -36.17
N GLU A 365 8.34 -21.77 -34.97
CA GLU A 365 7.91 -21.07 -33.75
C GLU A 365 8.94 -20.05 -33.22
N ALA A 366 10.12 -19.94 -33.83
CA ALA A 366 11.12 -18.95 -33.49
C ALA A 366 11.29 -17.85 -34.55
N PHE A 367 10.60 -17.99 -35.72
CA PHE A 367 10.73 -17.08 -36.86
C PHE A 367 9.41 -16.74 -37.56
N ASP A 368 8.25 -17.04 -36.96
CA ASP A 368 6.93 -16.87 -37.57
C ASP A 368 6.27 -15.51 -37.29
N GLU A 369 6.79 -14.76 -36.32
CA GLU A 369 6.21 -13.48 -35.88
C GLU A 369 7.19 -12.30 -36.05
N GLN A 370 8.05 -12.36 -37.05
CA GLN A 370 9.12 -11.36 -37.33
C GLN A 370 8.62 -9.91 -37.38
N GLU A 371 7.40 -9.68 -37.88
CA GLU A 371 6.81 -8.35 -37.99
C GLU A 371 6.48 -7.74 -36.62
N LEU A 372 6.49 -8.53 -35.54
CA LEU A 372 6.21 -8.05 -34.18
C LEU A 372 7.44 -7.42 -33.51
N PHE A 373 8.61 -7.55 -34.10
CA PHE A 373 9.79 -6.81 -33.62
C PHE A 373 9.58 -5.30 -33.84
N PRO A 374 9.52 -4.46 -32.80
CA PRO A 374 9.21 -3.05 -32.93
C PRO A 374 10.40 -2.26 -33.49
N GLU A 375 10.13 -1.20 -34.21
CA GLU A 375 11.17 -0.25 -34.64
C GLU A 375 11.89 0.39 -33.46
N TYR A 376 11.13 0.68 -32.38
CA TYR A 376 11.63 1.23 -31.13
C TYR A 376 11.06 0.47 -29.93
N ARG A 377 11.93 0.09 -29.02
CA ARG A 377 11.56 -0.63 -27.80
C ARG A 377 11.05 0.36 -26.76
N THR A 378 9.74 0.46 -26.62
CA THR A 378 9.05 1.32 -25.65
C THR A 378 8.10 0.51 -24.76
N TYR A 379 7.54 1.16 -23.76
CA TYR A 379 6.50 0.56 -22.91
C TYR A 379 5.33 -0.05 -23.71
N GLU A 380 5.09 0.41 -24.93
CA GLU A 380 4.01 -0.11 -25.78
C GLU A 380 4.21 -1.56 -26.18
N TYR A 381 5.45 -2.04 -26.21
CA TYR A 381 5.80 -3.38 -26.71
C TYR A 381 6.41 -4.28 -25.63
N GLU A 382 6.84 -3.70 -24.49
CA GLU A 382 7.55 -4.43 -23.45
C GLU A 382 6.95 -4.19 -22.07
N MET A 383 7.30 -5.06 -21.13
CA MET A 383 6.97 -4.88 -19.73
C MET A 383 7.72 -3.71 -19.12
N MET A 384 7.07 -2.99 -18.25
CA MET A 384 7.68 -1.92 -17.44
C MET A 384 7.48 -2.19 -15.96
N PHE A 385 8.43 -1.76 -15.14
CA PHE A 385 8.39 -1.82 -13.69
C PHE A 385 7.97 -3.21 -13.16
N ASP A 386 7.03 -3.28 -12.21
CA ASP A 386 6.59 -4.52 -11.56
C ASP A 386 5.70 -5.43 -12.45
N GLU A 387 5.47 -5.07 -13.73
CA GLU A 387 4.77 -5.95 -14.68
C GLU A 387 5.49 -7.30 -14.84
N VAL A 388 6.84 -7.30 -14.76
CA VAL A 388 7.67 -8.52 -14.80
C VAL A 388 7.33 -9.52 -13.69
N TYR A 389 6.72 -9.06 -12.61
CA TYR A 389 6.27 -9.89 -11.49
C TYR A 389 4.79 -10.22 -11.60
N HIS A 390 3.95 -9.21 -11.71
CA HIS A 390 2.50 -9.38 -11.62
C HIS A 390 1.87 -9.92 -12.90
N ALA A 391 2.23 -9.38 -14.07
CA ALA A 391 1.71 -9.86 -15.34
C ALA A 391 2.26 -11.26 -15.68
N ARG A 392 3.54 -11.50 -15.39
CA ARG A 392 4.12 -12.84 -15.49
C ARG A 392 3.34 -13.85 -14.65
N THR A 393 3.07 -13.55 -13.38
CA THR A 393 2.31 -14.44 -12.50
C THR A 393 0.87 -14.62 -12.96
N ALA A 394 0.24 -13.58 -13.52
CA ALA A 394 -1.09 -13.71 -14.15
C ALA A 394 -1.07 -14.65 -15.35
N TYR A 395 0.00 -14.67 -16.14
CA TYR A 395 0.24 -15.65 -17.20
C TYR A 395 0.44 -17.06 -16.63
N GLU A 396 1.25 -17.21 -15.61
CA GLU A 396 1.50 -18.49 -14.93
C GLU A 396 0.20 -19.10 -14.38
N ILE A 397 -0.66 -18.29 -13.76
CA ILE A 397 -2.01 -18.68 -13.32
C ILE A 397 -2.86 -19.17 -14.50
N THR A 398 -2.81 -18.47 -15.63
CA THR A 398 -3.59 -18.82 -16.82
C THR A 398 -3.22 -20.18 -17.37
N HIS A 399 -1.93 -20.55 -17.32
CA HIS A 399 -1.37 -21.77 -17.87
C HIS A 399 -1.10 -22.87 -16.84
N GLY A 400 -1.48 -22.67 -15.57
CA GLY A 400 -1.26 -23.66 -14.51
C GLY A 400 0.23 -23.93 -14.22
N LEU A 401 1.09 -22.92 -14.44
CA LEU A 401 2.53 -23.02 -14.23
C LEU A 401 2.90 -22.74 -12.76
N SER A 402 4.11 -23.10 -12.38
CA SER A 402 4.67 -22.74 -11.07
C SER A 402 4.72 -21.22 -10.91
N ILE A 403 4.21 -20.73 -9.81
CA ILE A 403 4.07 -19.29 -9.54
C ILE A 403 5.42 -18.69 -9.11
N TYR A 404 5.86 -17.66 -9.79
CA TYR A 404 7.09 -16.95 -9.51
C TYR A 404 6.93 -15.90 -8.41
N GLU A 405 5.95 -14.98 -8.56
CA GLU A 405 5.72 -13.91 -7.59
C GLU A 405 4.69 -14.37 -6.55
N ILE A 406 5.16 -14.67 -5.34
CA ILE A 406 4.37 -15.13 -4.20
C ILE A 406 4.46 -14.19 -3.00
N THR A 407 4.98 -12.97 -3.17
CA THR A 407 5.14 -11.97 -2.10
C THR A 407 3.88 -11.15 -1.84
N HIS A 408 2.83 -11.37 -2.64
CA HIS A 408 1.50 -10.78 -2.48
C HIS A 408 0.41 -11.84 -2.64
N PRO A 409 -0.78 -11.67 -2.00
CA PRO A 409 -1.90 -12.57 -2.18
C PRO A 409 -2.37 -12.68 -3.64
N PRO A 410 -3.07 -13.77 -4.03
CA PRO A 410 -3.31 -14.10 -5.45
C PRO A 410 -4.33 -13.23 -6.19
N LEU A 411 -5.40 -12.72 -5.52
CA LEU A 411 -6.61 -12.22 -6.18
C LEU A 411 -6.35 -11.14 -7.25
N GLY A 412 -5.45 -10.20 -6.99
CA GLY A 412 -5.13 -9.15 -7.98
C GLY A 412 -4.58 -9.74 -9.28
N LYS A 413 -3.67 -10.71 -9.16
CA LYS A 413 -3.08 -11.43 -10.30
C LYS A 413 -4.10 -12.34 -11.00
N CYS A 414 -5.02 -12.96 -10.24
CA CYS A 414 -6.14 -13.68 -10.81
C CYS A 414 -7.06 -12.80 -11.66
N LEU A 415 -7.31 -11.57 -11.23
CA LEU A 415 -8.10 -10.62 -12.00
C LEU A 415 -7.35 -10.19 -13.27
N MET A 416 -6.05 -9.91 -13.17
CA MET A 416 -5.22 -9.58 -14.33
C MET A 416 -5.17 -10.74 -15.36
N SER A 417 -5.20 -11.99 -14.91
CA SER A 417 -5.22 -13.16 -15.79
C SER A 417 -6.44 -13.19 -16.72
N LEU A 418 -7.54 -12.53 -16.36
CA LEU A 418 -8.71 -12.41 -17.24
C LEU A 418 -8.41 -11.59 -18.50
N GLY A 419 -7.62 -10.53 -18.38
CA GLY A 419 -7.17 -9.74 -19.51
C GLY A 419 -6.25 -10.53 -20.45
N ILE A 420 -5.30 -11.29 -19.87
CA ILE A 420 -4.40 -12.17 -20.63
C ILE A 420 -5.19 -13.28 -21.34
N ARG A 421 -6.20 -13.86 -20.69
CA ARG A 421 -7.08 -14.87 -21.35
C ARG A 421 -7.87 -14.30 -22.52
N ALA A 422 -8.29 -13.04 -22.42
CA ALA A 422 -9.10 -12.39 -23.45
C ALA A 422 -8.29 -11.85 -24.63
N PHE A 423 -7.08 -11.35 -24.39
CA PHE A 423 -6.27 -10.60 -25.36
C PHE A 423 -4.86 -11.15 -25.57
N GLY A 424 -4.56 -12.34 -25.04
CA GLY A 424 -3.23 -12.95 -25.10
C GLY A 424 -2.23 -12.28 -24.12
N MET A 425 -1.03 -12.85 -24.06
CA MET A 425 0.09 -12.29 -23.30
C MET A 425 0.71 -11.11 -24.08
N THR A 426 -0.02 -10.02 -24.16
CA THR A 426 0.33 -8.78 -24.87
C THR A 426 0.35 -7.61 -23.93
N PRO A 427 1.07 -6.51 -24.20
CA PRO A 427 1.05 -5.29 -23.39
C PRO A 427 -0.38 -4.81 -23.08
N PHE A 428 -1.25 -4.80 -24.04
CA PHE A 428 -2.67 -4.50 -23.83
C PHE A 428 -3.32 -5.53 -22.89
N GLY A 429 -3.10 -6.84 -23.13
CA GLY A 429 -3.73 -7.93 -22.40
C GLY A 429 -3.45 -7.90 -20.90
N TRP A 430 -2.21 -7.63 -20.48
CA TRP A 430 -1.88 -7.57 -19.06
C TRP A 430 -2.21 -6.23 -18.37
N ARG A 431 -2.50 -5.14 -19.14
CA ARG A 431 -2.86 -3.81 -18.60
C ARG A 431 -4.34 -3.53 -18.59
N VAL A 432 -5.13 -4.16 -19.47
CA VAL A 432 -6.55 -3.84 -19.68
C VAL A 432 -7.39 -3.89 -18.40
N VAL A 433 -7.15 -4.89 -17.55
CA VAL A 433 -7.89 -5.03 -16.29
C VAL A 433 -7.54 -3.88 -15.33
N CYS A 434 -6.28 -3.47 -15.27
CA CYS A 434 -5.86 -2.33 -14.47
C CYS A 434 -6.51 -1.03 -14.95
N ALA A 435 -6.59 -0.82 -16.27
CA ALA A 435 -7.27 0.34 -16.87
C ALA A 435 -8.78 0.35 -16.58
N LEU A 436 -9.42 -0.83 -16.57
CA LEU A 436 -10.82 -0.97 -16.16
C LEU A 436 -11.02 -0.61 -14.69
N PHE A 437 -10.18 -1.11 -13.79
CA PHE A 437 -10.27 -0.78 -12.35
C PHE A 437 -10.06 0.70 -12.10
N GLY A 438 -9.07 1.34 -12.75
CA GLY A 438 -8.87 2.77 -12.67
C GLY A 438 -10.08 3.56 -13.19
N THR A 439 -10.68 3.13 -14.30
CA THR A 439 -11.91 3.73 -14.83
C THR A 439 -13.09 3.58 -13.87
N MET A 440 -13.23 2.42 -13.21
CA MET A 440 -14.29 2.18 -12.20
C MET A 440 -14.12 3.04 -10.94
N MET A 441 -12.91 3.45 -10.60
CA MET A 441 -12.68 4.35 -9.47
C MET A 441 -13.30 5.74 -9.68
N VAL A 442 -13.46 6.19 -10.92
CA VAL A 442 -14.04 7.51 -11.24
C VAL A 442 -15.50 7.63 -10.79
N PRO A 443 -16.45 6.76 -11.24
CA PRO A 443 -17.82 6.82 -10.73
C PRO A 443 -17.90 6.50 -9.25
N LEU A 444 -17.03 5.62 -8.70
CA LEU A 444 -16.99 5.31 -7.28
C LEU A 444 -16.60 6.55 -6.44
N CYS A 445 -15.63 7.33 -6.88
CA CYS A 445 -15.25 8.60 -6.27
C CYS A 445 -16.42 9.59 -6.27
N TYR A 446 -17.15 9.69 -7.41
CA TYR A 446 -18.30 10.57 -7.55
C TYR A 446 -19.40 10.22 -6.54
N VAL A 447 -19.83 8.96 -6.49
CA VAL A 447 -20.92 8.53 -5.59
C VAL A 447 -20.50 8.62 -4.12
N PHE A 448 -19.23 8.36 -3.81
CA PHE A 448 -18.72 8.50 -2.44
C PHE A 448 -18.75 9.98 -2.01
N MET A 449 -18.21 10.87 -2.84
CA MET A 449 -18.20 12.30 -2.51
C MET A 449 -19.62 12.90 -2.48
N TRP A 450 -20.51 12.41 -3.34
CA TRP A 450 -21.93 12.79 -3.28
C TRP A 450 -22.59 12.30 -1.99
N ALA A 451 -22.31 11.09 -1.54
CA ALA A 451 -22.84 10.58 -0.28
C ALA A 451 -22.41 11.44 0.92
N VAL A 452 -21.18 11.97 0.90
CA VAL A 452 -20.59 12.82 1.94
C VAL A 452 -21.09 14.26 1.84
N SER A 453 -21.02 14.87 0.63
CA SER A 453 -21.26 16.30 0.44
C SER A 453 -22.71 16.67 0.19
N ARG A 454 -23.47 15.78 -0.47
CA ARG A 454 -24.82 16.04 -1.01
C ARG A 454 -24.82 17.27 -1.95
N ASN A 455 -23.78 17.39 -2.75
CA ASN A 455 -23.60 18.50 -3.69
C ASN A 455 -22.94 18.01 -4.98
N SER A 456 -23.66 18.14 -6.10
CA SER A 456 -23.24 17.68 -7.43
C SER A 456 -21.93 18.33 -7.90
N TRP A 457 -21.76 19.66 -7.64
CA TRP A 457 -20.55 20.37 -8.04
C TRP A 457 -19.31 19.94 -7.26
N ILE A 458 -19.43 19.70 -5.95
CA ILE A 458 -18.34 19.21 -5.13
C ILE A 458 -17.97 17.79 -5.55
N SER A 459 -18.95 16.95 -5.85
CA SER A 459 -18.71 15.58 -6.33
C SER A 459 -17.99 15.57 -7.67
N ALA A 460 -18.47 16.38 -8.63
CA ALA A 460 -17.83 16.52 -9.95
C ALA A 460 -16.42 17.10 -9.84
N PHE A 461 -16.21 18.12 -9.00
CA PHE A 461 -14.90 18.70 -8.74
C PHE A 461 -13.92 17.67 -8.20
N THR A 462 -14.31 16.95 -7.14
CA THR A 462 -13.45 15.93 -6.51
C THR A 462 -13.11 14.81 -7.49
N THR A 463 -14.08 14.37 -8.28
CA THR A 463 -13.87 13.33 -9.29
C THR A 463 -12.98 13.80 -10.42
N ALA A 464 -13.13 15.05 -10.86
CA ALA A 464 -12.24 15.63 -11.87
C ALA A 464 -10.80 15.79 -11.37
N LEU A 465 -10.59 16.06 -10.06
CA LEU A 465 -9.26 16.03 -9.47
C LEU A 465 -8.64 14.63 -9.54
N LEU A 466 -9.44 13.57 -9.30
CA LEU A 466 -8.97 12.19 -9.46
C LEU A 466 -8.60 11.88 -10.92
N VAL A 467 -9.40 12.36 -11.89
CA VAL A 467 -9.13 12.20 -13.33
C VAL A 467 -7.81 12.88 -13.71
N PHE A 468 -7.47 14.04 -13.11
CA PHE A 468 -6.25 14.79 -13.38
C PHE A 468 -5.09 14.45 -12.42
N ASP A 469 -5.24 13.44 -11.56
CA ASP A 469 -4.12 12.97 -10.74
C ASP A 469 -3.19 12.06 -11.57
N PHE A 470 -1.90 12.37 -11.56
CA PHE A 470 -0.92 11.66 -12.38
C PHE A 470 -0.77 10.20 -11.92
N MET A 471 -0.73 9.97 -10.61
CA MET A 471 -0.55 8.62 -10.08
C MET A 471 -1.75 7.73 -10.38
N HIS A 472 -2.97 8.24 -10.26
CA HIS A 472 -4.17 7.51 -10.66
C HIS A 472 -4.12 7.15 -12.15
N PHE A 473 -3.72 8.08 -13.02
CA PHE A 473 -3.57 7.84 -14.46
C PHE A 473 -2.48 6.80 -14.75
N THR A 474 -1.28 6.98 -14.20
CA THR A 474 -0.14 6.10 -14.48
C THR A 474 -0.39 4.67 -13.99
N LEU A 475 -0.81 4.50 -12.72
CA LEU A 475 -1.07 3.17 -12.15
C LEU A 475 -2.27 2.46 -12.79
N SER A 476 -3.18 3.19 -13.44
CA SER A 476 -4.24 2.58 -14.26
C SER A 476 -3.71 1.96 -15.55
N ARG A 477 -2.51 2.33 -15.99
CA ARG A 477 -1.91 1.94 -17.28
C ARG A 477 -0.73 0.97 -17.12
N ILE A 478 -0.41 0.59 -15.90
CA ILE A 478 0.63 -0.39 -15.56
C ILE A 478 -0.05 -1.67 -15.10
N GLY A 479 0.45 -2.82 -15.56
CA GLY A 479 -0.04 -4.15 -15.17
C GLY A 479 0.40 -4.54 -13.76
N THR A 480 -0.09 -3.82 -12.73
CA THR A 480 0.20 -4.06 -11.31
C THR A 480 -1.06 -4.19 -10.47
N ILE A 481 -0.93 -4.78 -9.29
CA ILE A 481 -2.07 -5.01 -8.39
C ILE A 481 -2.49 -3.75 -7.61
N ASP A 482 -1.74 -2.65 -7.70
CA ASP A 482 -1.93 -1.45 -6.88
C ASP A 482 -3.24 -0.71 -7.17
N ILE A 483 -3.60 -0.55 -8.44
CA ILE A 483 -4.87 0.08 -8.83
C ILE A 483 -6.07 -0.80 -8.42
N ILE A 484 -5.91 -2.12 -8.47
CA ILE A 484 -6.97 -3.08 -8.11
C ILE A 484 -7.26 -3.00 -6.62
N VAL A 485 -6.22 -3.07 -5.78
CA VAL A 485 -6.40 -2.96 -4.32
C VAL A 485 -6.92 -1.60 -3.92
N ALA A 486 -6.47 -0.51 -4.57
CA ALA A 486 -6.96 0.84 -4.30
C ALA A 486 -8.45 1.00 -4.60
N CYS A 487 -8.93 0.41 -5.69
CA CYS A 487 -10.35 0.38 -6.03
C CYS A 487 -11.17 -0.35 -4.95
N PHE A 488 -10.73 -1.53 -4.51
CA PHE A 488 -11.42 -2.28 -3.45
C PHE A 488 -11.37 -1.54 -2.10
N ILE A 489 -10.28 -0.86 -1.75
CA ILE A 489 -10.19 -0.06 -0.53
C ILE A 489 -11.15 1.14 -0.60
N LEU A 490 -11.19 1.85 -1.73
CA LEU A 490 -12.12 2.97 -1.93
C LEU A 490 -13.59 2.51 -1.81
N LEU A 491 -13.91 1.35 -2.40
CA LEU A 491 -15.23 0.72 -2.28
C LEU A 491 -15.54 0.33 -0.83
N THR A 492 -14.57 -0.23 -0.12
CA THR A 492 -14.68 -0.61 1.29
C THR A 492 -15.02 0.61 2.15
N PHE A 493 -14.33 1.72 1.99
CA PHE A 493 -14.64 2.96 2.71
C PHE A 493 -15.99 3.53 2.32
N TYR A 494 -16.36 3.54 1.06
CA TYR A 494 -17.68 4.01 0.63
C TYR A 494 -18.82 3.18 1.23
N LEU A 495 -18.74 1.85 1.13
CA LEU A 495 -19.76 0.96 1.67
C LEU A 495 -19.89 1.05 3.18
N MET A 496 -18.75 1.16 3.92
CA MET A 496 -18.80 1.37 5.37
C MET A 496 -19.48 2.69 5.73
N TYR A 497 -19.24 3.76 4.97
CA TYR A 497 -19.97 5.03 5.18
C TYR A 497 -21.49 4.84 5.06
N LEU A 498 -21.95 4.06 4.07
CA LEU A 498 -23.37 3.75 3.89
C LEU A 498 -23.91 2.84 5.01
N VAL A 499 -23.14 1.84 5.43
CA VAL A 499 -23.47 0.95 6.55
C VAL A 499 -23.72 1.77 7.82
N LEU A 500 -22.76 2.62 8.20
CA LEU A 500 -22.87 3.45 9.40
C LEU A 500 -24.09 4.39 9.34
N LYS A 501 -24.36 4.93 8.15
CA LYS A 501 -25.51 5.80 7.94
C LYS A 501 -26.85 5.09 8.13
N ARG A 502 -26.97 3.85 7.63
CA ARG A 502 -28.22 3.07 7.73
C ARG A 502 -28.40 2.46 9.10
N LEU A 503 -27.35 1.96 9.74
CA LEU A 503 -27.41 1.39 11.08
C LEU A 503 -27.98 2.34 12.14
N LYS A 504 -27.94 3.67 11.91
CA LYS A 504 -28.62 4.64 12.77
C LYS A 504 -30.14 4.42 12.86
N HIS A 505 -30.70 3.84 11.81
CA HIS A 505 -32.15 3.56 11.72
C HIS A 505 -32.49 2.10 12.07
N GLY A 506 -31.50 1.30 12.49
CA GLY A 506 -31.67 -0.11 12.84
C GLY A 506 -31.22 -1.07 11.73
N ILE A 507 -31.41 -2.37 11.98
CA ILE A 507 -31.01 -3.46 11.07
C ILE A 507 -32.20 -3.78 10.15
N ASP A 508 -32.06 -3.53 8.86
CA ASP A 508 -32.94 -3.98 7.79
C ASP A 508 -32.20 -4.82 6.75
N ARG A 509 -32.92 -5.40 5.78
CA ARG A 509 -32.34 -6.22 4.72
C ARG A 509 -31.28 -5.48 3.91
N CYS A 510 -31.48 -4.19 3.63
CA CYS A 510 -30.50 -3.38 2.91
C CYS A 510 -29.24 -3.13 3.74
N THR A 511 -29.38 -2.95 5.04
CA THR A 511 -28.23 -2.81 5.95
C THR A 511 -27.40 -4.09 5.97
N VAL A 512 -28.03 -5.25 6.07
CA VAL A 512 -27.34 -6.55 6.01
C VAL A 512 -26.63 -6.74 4.67
N LEU A 513 -27.33 -6.43 3.56
CA LEU A 513 -26.70 -6.52 2.22
C LEU A 513 -25.48 -5.61 2.09
N LEU A 514 -25.56 -4.36 2.58
CA LEU A 514 -24.44 -3.44 2.57
C LEU A 514 -23.26 -3.95 3.41
N MET A 515 -23.52 -4.57 4.57
CA MET A 515 -22.49 -5.17 5.41
C MET A 515 -21.80 -6.35 4.69
N ILE A 516 -22.58 -7.21 4.02
CA ILE A 516 -22.05 -8.32 3.21
C ILE A 516 -21.18 -7.78 2.07
N LEU A 517 -21.68 -6.82 1.30
CA LEU A 517 -20.93 -6.21 0.20
C LEU A 517 -19.65 -5.51 0.69
N ASN A 518 -19.73 -4.86 1.86
CA ASN A 518 -18.55 -4.26 2.48
C ASN A 518 -17.52 -5.30 2.91
N GLY A 519 -17.96 -6.42 3.48
CA GLY A 519 -17.10 -7.56 3.80
C GLY A 519 -16.46 -8.18 2.56
N CYS A 520 -17.22 -8.31 1.45
CA CYS A 520 -16.68 -8.76 0.17
C CYS A 520 -15.60 -7.80 -0.36
N ALA A 521 -15.84 -6.50 -0.33
CA ALA A 521 -14.87 -5.50 -0.78
C ALA A 521 -13.60 -5.51 0.08
N ALA A 522 -13.75 -5.57 1.40
CA ALA A 522 -12.62 -5.67 2.33
C ALA A 522 -11.83 -6.97 2.14
N GLY A 523 -12.52 -8.11 1.98
CA GLY A 523 -11.90 -9.41 1.70
C GLY A 523 -11.14 -9.40 0.37
N ALA A 524 -11.71 -8.81 -0.68
CA ALA A 524 -11.06 -8.66 -1.97
C ALA A 524 -9.82 -7.74 -1.89
N ALA A 525 -9.88 -6.65 -1.14
CA ALA A 525 -8.72 -5.80 -0.89
C ALA A 525 -7.59 -6.58 -0.20
N MET A 526 -7.89 -7.31 0.89
CA MET A 526 -6.93 -8.13 1.62
C MET A 526 -6.34 -9.26 0.78
N ALA A 527 -7.17 -9.92 -0.04
CA ALA A 527 -6.75 -10.99 -0.94
C ALA A 527 -5.96 -10.50 -2.17
N THR A 528 -5.93 -9.18 -2.41
CA THR A 528 -5.13 -8.54 -3.47
C THR A 528 -3.77 -8.08 -2.94
N LYS A 529 -3.73 -7.37 -1.82
CA LYS A 529 -2.50 -6.84 -1.19
C LYS A 529 -2.73 -6.59 0.30
N TRP A 530 -1.71 -6.84 1.14
CA TRP A 530 -1.85 -6.65 2.59
C TRP A 530 -2.15 -5.21 3.03
N THR A 531 -1.99 -4.22 2.18
CA THR A 531 -2.50 -2.86 2.44
C THR A 531 -4.02 -2.81 2.62
N GLY A 532 -4.75 -3.82 2.09
CA GLY A 532 -6.17 -4.03 2.40
C GLY A 532 -6.46 -4.27 3.87
N VAL A 533 -5.51 -4.83 4.64
CA VAL A 533 -5.64 -5.02 6.09
C VAL A 533 -5.68 -3.68 6.82
N TYR A 534 -4.94 -2.66 6.34
CA TYR A 534 -4.98 -1.30 6.91
C TYR A 534 -6.38 -0.68 6.78
N ALA A 535 -7.00 -0.84 5.60
CA ALA A 535 -8.37 -0.42 5.40
C ALA A 535 -9.36 -1.22 6.28
N GLY A 536 -9.16 -2.54 6.40
CA GLY A 536 -9.93 -3.40 7.30
C GLY A 536 -9.85 -2.94 8.76
N ALA A 537 -8.66 -2.63 9.26
CA ALA A 537 -8.47 -2.05 10.59
C ALA A 537 -9.16 -0.68 10.72
N GLY A 538 -9.10 0.14 9.68
CA GLY A 538 -9.77 1.44 9.63
C GLY A 538 -11.29 1.33 9.76
N ILE A 539 -11.91 0.46 8.96
CA ILE A 539 -13.37 0.26 9.04
C ILE A 539 -13.78 -0.38 10.38
N ALA A 540 -12.98 -1.30 10.91
CA ALA A 540 -13.22 -1.89 12.23
C ALA A 540 -13.18 -0.83 13.33
N LEU A 541 -12.20 0.08 13.30
CA LEU A 541 -12.13 1.21 14.24
C LEU A 541 -13.36 2.11 14.12
N MET A 542 -13.73 2.53 12.91
CA MET A 542 -14.89 3.41 12.68
C MET A 542 -16.19 2.75 13.13
N PHE A 543 -16.37 1.48 12.80
CA PHE A 543 -17.54 0.68 13.20
C PHE A 543 -17.61 0.52 14.72
N PHE A 544 -16.50 0.19 15.36
CA PHE A 544 -16.42 0.08 16.81
C PHE A 544 -16.77 1.40 17.51
N LEU A 545 -16.24 2.53 17.02
CA LEU A 545 -16.55 3.85 17.56
C LEU A 545 -18.04 4.18 17.44
N PHE A 546 -18.63 3.85 16.29
CA PHE A 546 -20.07 4.01 16.06
C PHE A 546 -20.89 3.12 16.99
N LEU A 547 -20.54 1.83 17.10
CA LEU A 547 -21.24 0.90 18.00
C LEU A 547 -21.30 1.41 19.42
N MET A 548 -20.16 1.79 19.96
CA MET A 548 -20.03 2.19 21.36
C MET A 548 -20.73 3.51 21.67
N ARG A 549 -20.84 4.40 20.71
CA ARG A 549 -21.35 5.76 20.93
C ARG A 549 -22.77 5.99 20.50
N GLU A 550 -23.18 5.36 19.44
CA GLU A 550 -24.49 5.61 18.82
C GLU A 550 -25.40 4.39 18.90
N TYR A 551 -24.87 3.19 18.61
CA TYR A 551 -25.73 2.01 18.46
C TYR A 551 -26.08 1.35 19.80
N ILE A 552 -25.11 0.96 20.61
CA ILE A 552 -25.31 0.25 21.88
C ILE A 552 -26.17 1.07 22.87
N PRO A 553 -25.97 2.40 23.01
CA PRO A 553 -26.82 3.18 23.90
C PRO A 553 -28.28 3.31 23.45
N ALA A 554 -28.57 3.05 22.18
CA ALA A 554 -29.90 3.23 21.58
C ALA A 554 -30.68 1.92 21.38
N HIS A 555 -30.01 0.75 21.49
CA HIS A 555 -30.61 -0.55 21.13
C HIS A 555 -30.52 -1.58 22.25
N GLY A 556 -31.44 -2.54 22.24
CA GLY A 556 -31.52 -3.63 23.22
C GLY A 556 -30.52 -4.74 22.98
N LYS A 557 -30.33 -5.64 23.99
CA LYS A 557 -29.39 -6.76 23.92
C LYS A 557 -29.59 -7.68 22.72
N ARG A 558 -30.87 -7.90 22.32
CA ARG A 558 -31.18 -8.76 21.16
C ARG A 558 -30.64 -8.18 19.85
N ASP A 559 -30.82 -6.87 19.64
CA ASP A 559 -30.32 -6.20 18.43
C ASP A 559 -28.79 -6.18 18.37
N ILE A 560 -28.15 -6.00 19.53
CA ILE A 560 -26.69 -6.05 19.66
C ILE A 560 -26.15 -7.44 19.32
N LEU A 561 -26.78 -8.51 19.83
CA LEU A 561 -26.40 -9.89 19.52
C LEU A 561 -26.61 -10.25 18.04
N THR A 562 -27.75 -9.79 17.48
CA THR A 562 -28.02 -9.97 16.03
C THR A 562 -26.97 -9.27 15.19
N LEU A 563 -26.65 -8.02 15.51
CA LEU A 563 -25.61 -7.27 14.81
C LEU A 563 -24.24 -7.93 14.93
N PHE A 564 -23.89 -8.45 16.12
CA PHE A 564 -22.64 -9.18 16.33
C PHE A 564 -22.55 -10.43 15.42
N GLY A 565 -23.61 -11.23 15.31
CA GLY A 565 -23.65 -12.38 14.41
C GLY A 565 -23.47 -11.98 12.94
N ILE A 566 -24.11 -10.89 12.51
CA ILE A 566 -23.93 -10.34 11.15
C ILE A 566 -22.49 -9.86 10.94
N CYS A 567 -21.87 -9.22 11.94
CA CYS A 567 -20.49 -8.78 11.86
C CYS A 567 -19.51 -9.95 11.72
N VAL A 568 -19.69 -11.03 12.47
CA VAL A 568 -18.87 -12.24 12.32
C VAL A 568 -19.00 -12.80 10.91
N ALA A 569 -20.20 -12.92 10.38
CA ALA A 569 -20.41 -13.40 9.01
C ALA A 569 -19.78 -12.45 7.97
N ALA A 570 -20.07 -11.15 8.06
CA ALA A 570 -19.68 -10.16 7.06
C ALA A 570 -18.18 -9.80 7.11
N TYR A 571 -17.60 -9.64 8.30
CA TYR A 571 -16.25 -9.08 8.45
C TYR A 571 -15.18 -10.09 8.88
N LEU A 572 -15.55 -11.33 9.19
CA LEU A 572 -14.62 -12.41 9.49
C LEU A 572 -14.78 -13.55 8.48
N CYS A 573 -15.97 -14.16 8.37
CA CYS A 573 -16.15 -15.34 7.52
C CYS A 573 -16.02 -15.02 6.03
N ILE A 574 -16.70 -13.99 5.52
CA ILE A 574 -16.65 -13.62 4.10
C ILE A 574 -15.23 -13.24 3.64
N PRO A 575 -14.50 -12.33 4.31
CA PRO A 575 -13.11 -12.03 3.94
C PRO A 575 -12.19 -13.26 3.98
N ALA A 576 -12.34 -14.13 5.00
CA ALA A 576 -11.56 -15.36 5.10
C ALA A 576 -11.83 -16.31 3.93
N VAL A 577 -13.10 -16.50 3.57
CA VAL A 577 -13.48 -17.34 2.42
C VAL A 577 -12.90 -16.78 1.11
N ILE A 578 -13.03 -15.47 0.86
CA ILE A 578 -12.47 -14.83 -0.35
C ILE A 578 -10.96 -15.02 -0.39
N TYR A 579 -10.28 -14.81 0.73
CA TYR A 579 -8.84 -14.96 0.84
C TYR A 579 -8.40 -16.40 0.54
N VAL A 580 -9.01 -17.40 1.17
CA VAL A 580 -8.70 -18.82 0.94
C VAL A 580 -9.00 -19.23 -0.51
N LEU A 581 -10.17 -18.83 -1.06
CA LEU A 581 -10.56 -19.17 -2.42
C LEU A 581 -9.61 -18.54 -3.47
N SER A 582 -8.99 -17.41 -3.19
CA SER A 582 -8.01 -16.81 -4.11
C SER A 582 -6.81 -17.73 -4.36
N TYR A 583 -6.44 -18.57 -3.38
CA TYR A 583 -5.34 -19.52 -3.51
C TYR A 583 -5.65 -20.76 -4.37
N LEU A 584 -6.91 -20.99 -4.73
CA LEU A 584 -7.28 -22.05 -5.71
C LEU A 584 -6.67 -21.79 -7.10
N SER A 585 -6.28 -20.56 -7.39
CA SER A 585 -5.59 -20.21 -8.65
C SER A 585 -4.14 -20.70 -8.72
N TYR A 586 -3.54 -21.06 -7.60
CA TYR A 586 -2.16 -21.56 -7.56
C TYR A 586 -2.14 -23.07 -7.80
N PRO A 587 -1.26 -23.57 -8.67
CA PRO A 587 -1.16 -25.00 -8.96
C PRO A 587 -0.83 -25.76 -7.67
N MET A 588 -1.57 -26.85 -7.43
CA MET A 588 -1.42 -27.71 -6.28
C MET A 588 -0.56 -28.92 -6.62
N GLN A 589 0.41 -29.25 -5.78
CA GLN A 589 1.17 -30.49 -5.89
C GLN A 589 0.35 -31.68 -5.36
N PRO A 590 0.56 -32.89 -5.89
CA PRO A 590 -0.12 -34.09 -5.35
C PRO A 590 0.11 -34.22 -3.85
N GLY A 591 -0.98 -34.30 -3.07
CA GLY A 591 -0.95 -34.37 -1.61
C GLY A 591 -0.80 -33.05 -0.86
N GLU A 592 -0.71 -31.91 -1.55
CA GLU A 592 -0.69 -30.60 -0.94
C GLU A 592 -2.09 -30.15 -0.51
N HIS A 593 -2.20 -29.53 0.68
CA HIS A 593 -3.45 -29.00 1.20
C HIS A 593 -3.53 -27.48 1.02
N LEU A 594 -4.65 -26.97 0.50
CA LEU A 594 -4.87 -25.55 0.21
C LEU A 594 -4.54 -24.64 1.41
N LEU A 595 -5.05 -24.98 2.60
CA LEU A 595 -4.81 -24.18 3.79
C LEU A 595 -3.33 -24.16 4.21
N LYS A 596 -2.62 -25.29 4.04
CA LYS A 596 -1.19 -25.36 4.30
C LYS A 596 -0.43 -24.48 3.32
N LYS A 597 -0.71 -24.61 2.01
CA LYS A 597 -0.09 -23.77 0.99
C LYS A 597 -0.31 -22.28 1.24
N MET A 598 -1.55 -21.90 1.54
CA MET A 598 -1.88 -20.53 1.92
C MET A 598 -1.05 -20.09 3.13
N TRP A 599 -0.96 -20.90 4.19
CA TRP A 599 -0.24 -20.57 5.41
C TRP A 599 1.26 -20.40 5.16
N ASP A 600 1.87 -21.35 4.45
CA ASP A 600 3.29 -21.31 4.11
C ASP A 600 3.62 -20.04 3.30
N ASN A 601 2.71 -19.65 2.41
CA ASN A 601 2.86 -18.39 1.66
C ASN A 601 2.72 -17.15 2.55
N GLN A 602 1.86 -17.15 3.60
CA GLN A 602 1.81 -16.04 4.56
C GLN A 602 3.15 -15.85 5.27
N VAL A 603 3.75 -16.95 5.69
CA VAL A 603 5.06 -16.93 6.37
C VAL A 603 6.14 -16.39 5.44
N LEU A 604 6.15 -16.86 4.20
CA LEU A 604 7.09 -16.37 3.18
C LEU A 604 6.92 -14.87 2.90
N MET A 605 5.67 -14.41 2.72
CA MET A 605 5.37 -12.99 2.53
C MET A 605 5.86 -12.15 3.71
N LEU A 606 5.62 -12.60 4.94
CA LEU A 606 6.06 -11.90 6.14
C LEU A 606 7.58 -11.79 6.19
N THR A 607 8.28 -12.91 5.99
CA THR A 607 9.75 -12.96 5.98
C THR A 607 10.33 -12.07 4.90
N TYR A 608 9.78 -12.12 3.68
CA TYR A 608 10.20 -11.26 2.58
C TYR A 608 10.05 -9.78 2.93
N HIS A 609 8.90 -9.38 3.46
CA HIS A 609 8.64 -7.98 3.79
C HIS A 609 9.44 -7.46 4.99
N GLU A 610 9.90 -8.33 5.88
CA GLU A 610 10.81 -7.94 6.97
C GLU A 610 12.27 -7.81 6.51
N SER A 611 12.71 -8.65 5.57
CA SER A 611 14.10 -8.73 5.14
C SER A 611 14.46 -7.83 3.95
N THR A 612 13.47 -7.30 3.23
CA THR A 612 13.70 -6.51 2.00
C THR A 612 14.19 -5.11 2.34
N VAL A 613 15.50 -4.98 2.53
CA VAL A 613 16.19 -3.70 2.70
C VAL A 613 17.33 -3.64 1.70
N PHE A 614 17.20 -2.78 0.69
CA PHE A 614 18.22 -2.55 -0.33
C PHE A 614 18.23 -1.07 -0.73
N ASP A 615 19.36 -0.62 -1.24
CA ASP A 615 19.46 0.74 -1.79
C ASP A 615 18.90 0.77 -3.21
N HIS A 616 18.02 1.73 -3.48
CA HIS A 616 17.41 1.90 -4.79
C HIS A 616 17.27 3.40 -5.11
N PRO A 617 17.65 3.86 -6.31
CA PRO A 617 17.69 5.30 -6.63
C PRO A 617 16.33 6.00 -6.50
N TYR A 618 15.23 5.28 -6.66
CA TYR A 618 13.87 5.81 -6.55
C TYR A 618 13.19 5.49 -5.22
N SER A 619 13.87 4.83 -4.28
CA SER A 619 13.32 4.61 -2.94
C SER A 619 13.17 5.93 -2.20
N SER A 620 12.11 6.05 -1.40
CA SER A 620 11.81 7.27 -0.63
C SER A 620 11.04 6.93 0.63
N GLU A 621 11.31 7.66 1.70
CA GLU A 621 10.64 7.49 2.99
C GLU A 621 9.18 8.00 2.93
N TRP A 622 8.30 7.44 3.74
CA TRP A 622 6.86 7.75 3.73
C TRP A 622 6.56 9.26 3.87
N TYR A 623 7.36 10.02 4.61
CA TYR A 623 7.19 11.46 4.79
C TYR A 623 7.67 12.29 3.58
N GLU A 624 8.46 11.70 2.68
CA GLU A 624 8.91 12.32 1.43
C GLU A 624 7.87 12.19 0.32
N TRP A 625 6.94 11.22 0.42
CA TRP A 625 5.92 10.98 -0.61
C TRP A 625 4.99 12.17 -0.82
N ILE A 626 4.57 12.82 0.26
CA ILE A 626 3.67 13.97 0.21
C ILE A 626 4.28 15.12 -0.61
N TRP A 627 5.60 15.27 -0.53
CA TRP A 627 6.35 16.28 -1.26
C TRP A 627 6.78 15.81 -2.65
N MET A 628 6.53 14.54 -3.00
CA MET A 628 6.96 13.93 -4.25
C MET A 628 8.47 14.09 -4.50
N LYS A 629 9.27 13.90 -3.44
CA LYS A 629 10.72 14.12 -3.53
C LYS A 629 11.38 13.21 -4.55
N ARG A 630 10.95 11.96 -4.66
CA ARG A 630 11.46 10.96 -5.61
C ARG A 630 10.31 10.26 -6.32
N PRO A 631 9.89 10.76 -7.50
CA PRO A 631 9.03 9.99 -8.40
C PRO A 631 9.66 8.65 -8.77
N LEU A 632 8.83 7.65 -9.00
CA LEU A 632 9.27 6.37 -9.52
C LEU A 632 9.36 6.47 -11.05
N LEU A 633 10.46 6.01 -11.63
CA LEU A 633 10.63 5.89 -13.08
C LEU A 633 10.28 4.46 -13.49
N ASP A 634 9.15 4.31 -14.18
CA ASP A 634 8.61 3.00 -14.57
C ASP A 634 9.16 2.55 -15.93
N ALA A 635 9.34 3.49 -16.86
CA ALA A 635 9.96 3.24 -18.16
C ALA A 635 10.71 4.47 -18.66
N TYR A 636 11.83 4.23 -19.37
CA TYR A 636 12.60 5.26 -20.03
C TYR A 636 13.24 4.71 -21.30
N THR A 637 12.99 5.36 -22.42
CA THR A 637 13.61 5.01 -23.72
C THR A 637 14.02 6.28 -24.45
N THR A 638 15.23 6.31 -24.98
CA THR A 638 15.67 7.36 -25.92
C THR A 638 15.31 6.95 -27.34
N LEU A 639 14.57 7.81 -28.05
CA LEU A 639 14.17 7.59 -29.42
C LEU A 639 15.23 8.09 -30.42
N PRO A 640 15.27 7.58 -31.65
CA PRO A 640 16.29 7.97 -32.65
C PRO A 640 16.29 9.43 -33.04
N ASP A 641 15.13 10.10 -32.96
CA ASP A 641 15.01 11.54 -33.20
C ASP A 641 15.52 12.42 -32.03
N GLY A 642 16.10 11.79 -30.98
CA GLY A 642 16.63 12.47 -29.81
C GLY A 642 15.56 12.79 -28.75
N LYS A 643 14.30 12.50 -29.01
CA LYS A 643 13.24 12.57 -28.00
C LYS A 643 13.34 11.44 -27.00
N ILE A 644 12.59 11.54 -25.93
CA ILE A 644 12.46 10.51 -24.90
C ILE A 644 11.01 10.07 -24.76
N SER A 645 10.84 8.77 -24.47
CA SER A 645 9.58 8.20 -24.00
C SER A 645 9.76 7.86 -22.51
N VAL A 646 8.96 8.48 -21.65
CA VAL A 646 9.09 8.36 -20.19
C VAL A 646 7.73 8.02 -19.57
N VAL A 647 7.71 7.04 -18.69
CA VAL A 647 6.57 6.80 -17.79
C VAL A 647 7.08 6.94 -16.36
N ALA A 648 6.58 7.95 -15.65
CA ALA A 648 6.95 8.22 -14.27
C ALA A 648 5.71 8.28 -13.37
N THR A 649 5.77 7.60 -12.22
CA THR A 649 4.68 7.54 -11.23
C THR A 649 4.92 8.53 -10.10
N PHE A 650 4.06 9.55 -10.01
CA PHE A 650 3.98 10.55 -8.95
C PHE A 650 2.64 11.28 -9.02
N GLY A 651 2.33 12.13 -8.04
CA GLY A 651 1.06 12.85 -7.99
C GLY A 651 1.08 14.15 -8.78
N ASN A 652 -0.12 14.69 -9.09
CA ASN A 652 -0.23 16.07 -9.61
C ASN A 652 0.16 17.05 -8.49
N PRO A 653 1.23 17.88 -8.69
CA PRO A 653 1.73 18.78 -7.66
C PRO A 653 0.67 19.73 -7.09
N LEU A 654 -0.20 20.26 -7.93
CA LEU A 654 -1.28 21.13 -7.47
C LEU A 654 -2.25 20.38 -6.56
N ILE A 655 -2.57 19.13 -6.86
CA ILE A 655 -3.53 18.33 -6.11
C ILE A 655 -2.92 17.89 -4.77
N TRP A 656 -1.72 17.32 -4.81
CA TRP A 656 -1.10 16.76 -3.60
C TRP A 656 -0.65 17.82 -2.62
N TRP A 657 0.02 18.88 -3.10
CA TRP A 657 0.46 19.95 -2.21
C TRP A 657 -0.70 20.75 -1.60
N ALA A 658 -1.78 20.98 -2.35
CA ALA A 658 -2.99 21.57 -1.78
C ALA A 658 -3.75 20.62 -0.84
N GLY A 659 -3.59 19.32 -1.02
CA GLY A 659 -4.12 18.31 -0.11
C GLY A 659 -3.60 18.44 1.32
N ILE A 660 -2.35 18.87 1.51
CA ILE A 660 -1.73 19.03 2.84
C ILE A 660 -2.49 20.05 3.69
N PRO A 661 -2.61 21.34 3.29
CA PRO A 661 -3.41 22.30 4.03
C PRO A 661 -4.88 21.90 4.10
N ALA A 662 -5.43 21.22 3.08
CA ALA A 662 -6.78 20.70 3.13
C ALA A 662 -6.96 19.63 4.22
N PHE A 663 -6.00 18.73 4.42
CA PHE A 663 -6.03 17.76 5.51
C PHE A 663 -6.09 18.45 6.89
N PHE A 664 -5.21 19.41 7.15
CA PHE A 664 -5.19 20.15 8.44
C PHE A 664 -6.48 20.98 8.63
N PHE A 665 -6.99 21.58 7.57
CA PHE A 665 -8.28 22.29 7.61
C PHE A 665 -9.43 21.33 7.96
N ASN A 666 -9.49 20.16 7.32
CA ASN A 666 -10.50 19.14 7.62
C ASN A 666 -10.35 18.60 9.05
N LEU A 667 -9.13 18.41 9.53
CA LEU A 667 -8.86 18.02 10.91
C LEU A 667 -9.41 19.06 11.90
N TYR A 668 -9.23 20.36 11.60
CA TYR A 668 -9.83 21.46 12.37
C TYR A 668 -11.37 21.41 12.31
N GLN A 669 -11.97 21.23 11.12
CA GLN A 669 -13.43 21.14 10.99
C GLN A 669 -13.99 19.95 11.80
N TRP A 670 -13.28 18.82 11.80
CA TRP A 670 -13.68 17.67 12.61
C TRP A 670 -13.51 17.93 14.12
N GLN A 671 -12.33 18.36 14.55
CA GLN A 671 -12.00 18.44 15.98
C GLN A 671 -12.68 19.66 16.66
N VAL A 672 -12.73 20.81 16.00
CA VAL A 672 -13.20 22.06 16.58
C VAL A 672 -14.65 22.34 16.19
N LYS A 673 -15.00 22.22 14.92
CA LYS A 673 -16.35 22.48 14.41
C LYS A 673 -17.27 21.26 14.50
N LYS A 674 -16.73 20.10 14.83
CA LYS A 674 -17.47 18.85 15.06
C LYS A 674 -18.23 18.35 13.83
N ASP A 675 -17.69 18.61 12.64
CA ASP A 675 -18.26 18.02 11.41
C ASP A 675 -17.90 16.53 11.35
N GLU A 676 -18.88 15.68 11.55
CA GLU A 676 -18.73 14.22 11.68
C GLU A 676 -18.35 13.57 10.33
N ARG A 677 -18.87 14.06 9.21
CA ARG A 677 -18.59 13.55 7.87
C ARG A 677 -17.13 13.76 7.50
N THR A 678 -16.59 14.92 7.89
CA THR A 678 -15.18 15.23 7.76
C THR A 678 -14.32 14.30 8.62
N GLY A 679 -14.79 13.98 9.84
CA GLY A 679 -14.10 13.01 10.71
C GLY A 679 -13.94 11.65 10.08
N TYR A 680 -14.98 11.17 9.37
CA TYR A 680 -14.92 9.91 8.63
C TYR A 680 -13.76 9.90 7.62
N LEU A 681 -13.67 10.91 6.77
CA LEU A 681 -12.60 11.02 5.76
C LEU A 681 -11.21 11.16 6.39
N CYS A 682 -11.09 11.92 7.49
CA CYS A 682 -9.82 12.03 8.22
C CYS A 682 -9.35 10.67 8.76
N ILE A 683 -10.26 9.85 9.30
CA ILE A 683 -9.93 8.51 9.78
C ILE A 683 -9.50 7.62 8.59
N CYS A 684 -10.23 7.64 7.47
CA CYS A 684 -9.83 6.90 6.27
C CYS A 684 -8.39 7.25 5.84
N TYR A 685 -8.02 8.53 5.83
CA TYR A 685 -6.66 8.97 5.50
C TYR A 685 -5.63 8.46 6.50
N LEU A 686 -5.88 8.66 7.79
CA LEU A 686 -4.94 8.30 8.84
C LEU A 686 -4.73 6.78 8.93
N THR A 687 -5.76 5.98 8.74
CA THR A 687 -5.63 4.51 8.78
C THR A 687 -4.78 3.95 7.64
N MET A 688 -4.74 4.64 6.50
CA MET A 688 -3.86 4.25 5.40
C MET A 688 -2.43 4.81 5.55
N LEU A 689 -2.25 5.96 6.19
CA LEU A 689 -0.95 6.59 6.35
C LEU A 689 -0.16 6.08 7.57
N VAL A 690 -0.82 5.94 8.72
CA VAL A 690 -0.16 5.62 10.00
C VAL A 690 0.64 4.31 9.99
N PRO A 691 0.19 3.22 9.34
CA PRO A 691 0.99 2.00 9.31
C PRO A 691 2.39 2.18 8.72
N TRP A 692 2.58 3.08 7.77
CA TRP A 692 3.88 3.34 7.14
C TRP A 692 4.94 3.91 8.09
N LEU A 693 4.52 4.49 9.23
CA LEU A 693 5.45 4.93 10.29
C LEU A 693 6.22 3.76 10.93
N PHE A 694 5.69 2.54 10.83
CA PHE A 694 6.23 1.35 11.48
C PHE A 694 6.93 0.40 10.50
N ILE A 695 6.94 0.74 9.21
CA ILE A 695 7.55 -0.08 8.17
C ILE A 695 8.98 0.40 7.91
N HIS A 696 9.95 -0.52 8.02
CA HIS A 696 11.38 -0.22 7.92
C HIS A 696 12.05 -0.79 6.66
N ARG A 697 11.29 -1.42 5.77
CA ARG A 697 11.80 -1.92 4.49
C ARG A 697 11.97 -0.81 3.47
N THR A 698 12.64 -1.11 2.36
CA THR A 698 12.68 -0.23 1.18
C THR A 698 11.27 0.02 0.66
N VAL A 699 10.90 1.28 0.51
CA VAL A 699 9.56 1.73 0.09
C VAL A 699 9.65 2.81 -0.99
N PHE A 700 8.54 2.97 -1.75
CA PHE A 700 8.46 3.84 -2.92
C PHE A 700 7.18 4.68 -2.88
N ILE A 701 7.16 5.78 -3.63
CA ILE A 701 6.06 6.75 -3.65
C ILE A 701 4.70 6.15 -4.04
N TYR A 702 4.65 5.12 -4.90
CA TYR A 702 3.38 4.51 -5.33
C TYR A 702 2.61 3.85 -4.17
N GLN A 703 3.28 3.52 -3.08
CA GLN A 703 2.64 2.99 -1.87
C GLN A 703 1.76 4.04 -1.15
N TYR A 704 1.95 5.32 -1.46
CA TYR A 704 1.09 6.42 -0.99
C TYR A 704 -0.23 6.53 -1.78
N PHE A 705 -0.43 5.76 -2.83
CA PHE A 705 -1.54 5.93 -3.77
C PHE A 705 -2.92 5.96 -3.08
N VAL A 706 -3.23 5.00 -2.21
CA VAL A 706 -4.52 5.00 -1.50
C VAL A 706 -4.68 6.23 -0.60
N CYS A 707 -3.60 6.67 0.04
CA CYS A 707 -3.61 7.90 0.83
C CYS A 707 -3.93 9.11 -0.06
N SER A 708 -3.34 9.20 -1.26
CA SER A 708 -3.58 10.31 -2.19
C SER A 708 -5.04 10.39 -2.66
N ILE A 709 -5.70 9.25 -2.89
CA ILE A 709 -7.12 9.20 -3.22
C ILE A 709 -7.97 9.80 -2.10
N VAL A 710 -7.71 9.42 -0.85
CA VAL A 710 -8.44 9.98 0.31
C VAL A 710 -8.09 11.45 0.52
N LEU A 711 -6.86 11.86 0.21
CA LEU A 711 -6.44 13.27 0.22
C LEU A 711 -7.24 14.10 -0.79
N ILE A 712 -7.50 13.55 -1.98
CA ILE A 712 -8.37 14.16 -3.00
C ILE A 712 -9.80 14.32 -2.47
N LEU A 713 -10.35 13.30 -1.79
CA LEU A 713 -11.67 13.41 -1.14
C LEU A 713 -11.70 14.50 -0.06
N LEU A 714 -10.64 14.64 0.73
CA LEU A 714 -10.49 15.71 1.73
C LEU A 714 -10.39 17.09 1.09
N LEU A 715 -9.65 17.22 0.00
CA LEU A 715 -9.54 18.47 -0.77
C LEU A 715 -10.92 18.88 -1.32
N GLY A 716 -11.66 17.95 -1.90
CA GLY A 716 -13.04 18.18 -2.32
C GLY A 716 -13.96 18.54 -1.15
N ASN A 717 -13.84 17.85 -0.02
CA ASN A 717 -14.64 18.13 1.18
C ASN A 717 -14.41 19.55 1.75
N THR A 718 -13.19 20.10 1.59
CA THR A 718 -12.87 21.49 1.96
C THR A 718 -13.81 22.49 1.32
N CYS A 719 -14.23 22.23 0.06
CA CYS A 719 -15.13 23.11 -0.70
C CYS A 719 -16.54 23.25 -0.06
N ARG A 720 -16.95 22.34 0.82
CA ARG A 720 -18.23 22.47 1.59
C ARG A 720 -18.24 23.69 2.50
N PHE A 721 -17.08 24.16 2.90
CA PHE A 721 -16.91 25.23 3.88
C PHE A 721 -16.54 26.58 3.25
N LEU A 722 -16.33 26.62 1.94
CA LEU A 722 -15.93 27.84 1.22
C LEU A 722 -17.15 28.61 0.69
N LYS A 723 -17.18 29.90 0.93
CA LYS A 723 -18.14 30.81 0.27
C LYS A 723 -17.71 30.99 -1.18
N HIS A 724 -18.69 31.03 -2.10
CA HIS A 724 -18.46 31.20 -3.55
C HIS A 724 -17.52 30.12 -4.18
N ALA A 725 -17.52 28.90 -3.62
CA ALA A 725 -16.66 27.81 -4.01
C ALA A 725 -16.67 27.49 -5.52
N LYS A 726 -17.80 27.63 -6.23
CA LYS A 726 -17.94 27.21 -7.63
C LYS A 726 -16.91 27.88 -8.57
N LYS A 727 -16.73 29.19 -8.49
CA LYS A 727 -15.76 29.91 -9.34
C LYS A 727 -14.33 29.47 -9.04
N ALA A 728 -13.99 29.37 -7.75
CA ALA A 728 -12.67 28.91 -7.31
C ALA A 728 -12.40 27.46 -7.74
N MET A 729 -13.37 26.56 -7.58
CA MET A 729 -13.29 25.18 -8.03
C MET A 729 -13.08 25.07 -9.54
N THR A 730 -13.83 25.83 -10.34
CA THR A 730 -13.68 25.83 -11.81
C THR A 730 -12.30 26.32 -12.21
N LEU A 731 -11.84 27.44 -11.65
CA LEU A 731 -10.50 27.97 -11.95
C LEU A 731 -9.41 26.96 -11.56
N TYR A 732 -9.54 26.38 -10.38
CA TYR A 732 -8.58 25.37 -9.90
C TYR A 732 -8.52 24.14 -10.79
N LEU A 733 -9.67 23.62 -11.25
CA LEU A 733 -9.74 22.50 -12.18
C LEU A 733 -9.11 22.83 -13.54
N VAL A 734 -9.32 24.05 -14.05
CA VAL A 734 -8.69 24.47 -15.31
C VAL A 734 -7.16 24.45 -15.16
N VAL A 735 -6.64 25.00 -14.06
CA VAL A 735 -5.18 25.02 -13.81
C VAL A 735 -4.65 23.60 -13.59
N ALA A 736 -5.33 22.76 -12.80
CA ALA A 736 -4.95 21.37 -12.59
C ALA A 736 -4.97 20.54 -13.90
N GLY A 737 -5.96 20.80 -14.76
CA GLY A 737 -6.06 20.19 -16.09
C GLY A 737 -4.92 20.65 -17.02
N ILE A 738 -4.58 21.93 -17.02
CA ILE A 738 -3.43 22.45 -17.79
C ILE A 738 -2.14 21.75 -17.34
N VAL A 739 -1.91 21.64 -16.03
CA VAL A 739 -0.73 20.95 -15.49
C VAL A 739 -0.75 19.48 -15.90
N PHE A 740 -1.91 18.81 -15.86
CA PHE A 740 -2.03 17.43 -16.35
C PHE A 740 -1.64 17.31 -17.83
N VAL A 741 -2.12 18.22 -18.68
CA VAL A 741 -1.77 18.22 -20.13
C VAL A 741 -0.28 18.47 -20.34
N CYS A 742 0.33 19.41 -19.61
CA CYS A 742 1.76 19.68 -19.69
C CYS A 742 2.61 18.45 -19.30
N PHE A 743 2.21 17.73 -18.27
CA PHE A 743 2.92 16.54 -17.78
C PHE A 743 2.50 15.25 -18.50
N TYR A 744 1.47 15.28 -19.32
CA TYR A 744 0.95 14.09 -20.01
C TYR A 744 2.03 13.28 -20.71
N PRO A 745 3.00 13.85 -21.44
CA PRO A 745 4.02 13.04 -22.11
C PRO A 745 4.86 12.20 -21.15
N VAL A 746 5.26 12.74 -19.99
CA VAL A 746 6.13 12.05 -19.02
C VAL A 746 5.40 11.10 -18.07
N ILE A 747 4.07 11.07 -18.12
CA ILE A 747 3.25 10.12 -17.37
C ILE A 747 2.56 9.08 -18.27
N SER A 748 2.54 9.33 -19.58
CA SER A 748 1.89 8.45 -20.57
C SER A 748 2.86 7.65 -21.43
N GLY A 749 4.14 8.05 -21.47
CA GLY A 749 5.13 7.49 -22.39
C GLY A 749 5.10 8.09 -23.80
N ALA A 750 4.31 9.15 -24.04
CA ALA A 750 4.31 9.83 -25.33
C ALA A 750 5.67 10.50 -25.60
N PRO A 751 6.14 10.52 -26.86
CA PRO A 751 7.41 11.14 -27.19
C PRO A 751 7.47 12.63 -26.80
N VAL A 752 8.55 13.04 -26.14
CA VAL A 752 8.74 14.42 -25.68
C VAL A 752 10.20 14.85 -25.87
N ASP A 753 10.42 16.11 -26.19
CA ASP A 753 11.76 16.67 -26.27
C ASP A 753 12.44 16.65 -24.90
N ARG A 754 13.64 16.10 -24.84
CA ARG A 754 14.44 15.98 -23.61
C ARG A 754 14.67 17.34 -22.95
N SER A 755 14.90 18.38 -23.74
CA SER A 755 15.07 19.75 -23.26
C SER A 755 13.79 20.30 -22.60
N PHE A 756 12.62 20.06 -23.21
CA PHE A 756 11.33 20.48 -22.64
C PHE A 756 11.07 19.76 -21.30
N SER A 757 11.25 18.46 -21.26
CA SER A 757 11.06 17.69 -20.03
C SER A 757 12.02 18.14 -18.91
N GLY A 758 13.30 18.31 -19.23
CA GLY A 758 14.32 18.70 -18.24
C GLY A 758 14.17 20.14 -17.72
N GLN A 759 13.74 21.08 -18.56
CA GLN A 759 13.65 22.51 -18.21
C GLN A 759 12.29 22.90 -17.61
N TRP A 760 11.18 22.34 -18.09
CA TRP A 760 9.83 22.78 -17.74
C TRP A 760 9.08 21.83 -16.83
N LEU A 761 9.33 20.51 -16.92
CA LEU A 761 8.59 19.53 -16.15
C LEU A 761 9.36 19.04 -14.89
N LYS A 762 10.65 19.23 -14.84
CA LYS A 762 11.49 18.87 -13.70
C LYS A 762 11.45 19.95 -12.62
N TRP A 763 10.34 20.04 -11.87
CA TRP A 763 10.18 21.08 -10.83
C TRP A 763 11.07 20.86 -9.61
N LEU A 764 11.46 19.62 -9.30
CA LEU A 764 12.47 19.31 -8.29
C LEU A 764 13.68 18.65 -8.96
N SER A 765 14.89 18.97 -8.52
CA SER A 765 16.13 18.41 -9.08
C SER A 765 16.21 16.88 -9.00
N SER A 766 15.50 16.30 -8.04
CA SER A 766 15.43 14.85 -7.82
C SER A 766 14.46 14.10 -8.74
N TRP A 767 13.69 14.81 -9.59
CA TRP A 767 12.74 14.15 -10.49
C TRP A 767 13.45 13.56 -11.71
N PRO A 768 13.28 12.25 -12.00
CA PRO A 768 14.00 11.56 -13.07
C PRO A 768 13.29 11.72 -14.44
N LEU A 769 13.02 12.94 -14.86
CA LEU A 769 12.21 13.23 -16.05
C LEU A 769 13.03 13.64 -17.28
N SER A 770 14.36 13.55 -17.24
CA SER A 770 15.23 13.99 -18.35
C SER A 770 16.45 13.10 -18.57
#